data_9cc970fa334a85f0bd286d4976ff8491
#
_entry.id   9cc970fa334a85f0bd286d4976ff8491
#
_cell.length_a   1.000
_cell.length_b   1.000
_cell.length_c   1.000
_cell.angle_alpha   90.00
_cell.angle_beta   90.00
_cell.angle_gamma   90.00
#
_symmetry.space_group_name_H-M   'P 1'
#
loop_
_entity.id
_entity.type
_entity.pdbx_description
1 polymer ?
#
loop_
_entity_poly.entity_id
_entity_poly.type
_entity_poly.pdbx_seq_one_letter_code
_entity_poly.pdbx_strand_id
1 'polypeptide(L)'
;MTSPDQPTLDNLSSETRRFPPPPEIAEHANVRADAYEQADADRLGFWAEQARRLDWAQPWDDDKVLEWDPPFAKWFGGGKLNVAYNCVDRHVEAGYGDKVAIHWEGEPGDTRSITYAQLQDEVSKAANALIELGVRTGDRVMIYLPMIPEAAIAFLACARLGAPHSVVFGGFSADALRSRIDDVGAKVLITSDGGYRRGKPSALKPNADEAMEGTAIEKVLVVRRTGEEVPMRDGRDVWWHDVVDRQSTEHTPEAFDAEHPLFILYTSGTTAKPKGILHTSGGYLTQTSWTHHAVFDHKPDSDVYWCAADIGWVTGHSYIVYGPLANRATQVMYEGTPDTPHRGRFWELIEKYRVTILYTAPTTIRTFMKWGADIPAEFDLSSLRILGSVGEPINPEAWMWYHEKIGGGRCPIVDTWWQTETGAILISPLPGVTVLKPGSAQRPLPGVGADVVDDAGKPVPNGGGGYLVLTEPWPAMLRTIWGDDERYVDTYWSRFRDQGYYFAGDGAKKDEEGDIWLLGRVDDVMNVSGHRISTTEVESALVSHPTVAEAAVVGATDPTTGQGIVAFVILRGDATDGGEELVVTLRNHVAKEIGPIAKPRQIMVVAELPKTRSGKIMRRLLRDVAENRDLGDVTTLADPTVMNLIGAGLQSGKTED
;
A
#
# COMPACT_ATOMS: atom_id res chain seq x y z
N MET A 1 -20.49 -33.15 -1.54
CA MET A 1 -19.31 -33.87 -1.03
C MET A 1 -18.26 -33.74 -2.11
N THR A 2 -17.37 -32.76 -1.97
CA THR A 2 -16.21 -32.56 -2.85
C THR A 2 -15.23 -33.70 -2.60
N SER A 3 -14.68 -34.25 -3.65
CA SER A 3 -13.62 -35.26 -3.58
C SER A 3 -12.41 -34.72 -2.83
N PRO A 4 -11.73 -35.48 -1.95
CA PRO A 4 -10.61 -35.00 -1.15
C PRO A 4 -9.36 -34.55 -1.94
N ASP A 5 -9.34 -34.73 -3.25
CA ASP A 5 -8.17 -34.53 -4.13
C ASP A 5 -8.34 -33.34 -5.12
N GLN A 6 -9.37 -32.49 -4.98
CA GLN A 6 -9.45 -31.32 -5.84
C GLN A 6 -8.65 -30.16 -5.22
N PRO A 7 -7.76 -29.51 -5.99
CA PRO A 7 -7.00 -28.36 -5.48
C PRO A 7 -7.94 -27.24 -5.09
N THR A 8 -7.63 -26.58 -3.97
CA THR A 8 -8.40 -25.46 -3.43
C THR A 8 -8.45 -24.27 -4.40
N LEU A 9 -7.44 -24.16 -5.27
CA LEU A 9 -7.31 -23.20 -6.35
C LEU A 9 -6.51 -23.84 -7.49
N ASP A 10 -7.04 -23.75 -8.72
CA ASP A 10 -6.38 -24.30 -9.88
C ASP A 10 -5.16 -23.45 -10.28
N ASN A 11 -4.03 -24.09 -10.59
CA ASN A 11 -2.82 -23.46 -11.10
C ASN A 11 -2.84 -23.50 -12.63
N LEU A 12 -3.23 -22.41 -13.27
CA LEU A 12 -3.53 -22.37 -14.71
C LEU A 12 -2.47 -21.64 -15.54
N SER A 13 -1.54 -20.91 -14.91
CA SER A 13 -0.50 -20.14 -15.61
C SER A 13 0.90 -20.55 -15.19
N SER A 14 1.85 -20.53 -16.14
CA SER A 14 3.28 -20.79 -15.90
C SER A 14 4.14 -19.63 -16.40
N GLU A 15 5.15 -19.27 -15.62
CA GLU A 15 6.15 -18.25 -15.98
C GLU A 15 7.54 -18.88 -15.99
N THR A 16 8.24 -18.78 -17.10
CA THR A 16 9.55 -19.43 -17.30
C THR A 16 10.71 -18.44 -17.32
N ARG A 17 10.44 -17.14 -17.46
CA ARG A 17 11.50 -16.10 -17.49
C ARG A 17 12.15 -15.96 -16.12
N ARG A 18 13.47 -15.80 -16.13
CA ARG A 18 14.31 -15.69 -14.92
C ARG A 18 15.29 -14.55 -15.07
N PHE A 19 15.39 -13.74 -14.03
CA PHE A 19 16.28 -12.58 -13.98
C PHE A 19 17.18 -12.69 -12.74
N PRO A 20 18.44 -13.11 -12.90
CA PRO A 20 19.37 -13.18 -11.76
C PRO A 20 19.69 -11.78 -11.23
N PRO A 21 20.11 -11.68 -9.95
CA PRO A 21 20.54 -10.42 -9.37
C PRO A 21 21.66 -9.78 -10.23
N PRO A 22 21.59 -8.46 -10.50
CA PRO A 22 22.69 -7.76 -11.14
C PRO A 22 23.96 -7.90 -10.29
N PRO A 23 25.12 -8.22 -10.91
CA PRO A 23 26.37 -8.47 -10.16
C PRO A 23 26.75 -7.34 -9.20
N GLU A 24 26.61 -6.09 -9.63
CA GLU A 24 26.92 -4.91 -8.80
C GLU A 24 26.05 -4.82 -7.56
N ILE A 25 24.76 -5.17 -7.68
CA ILE A 25 23.83 -5.19 -6.53
C ILE A 25 24.16 -6.37 -5.63
N ALA A 26 24.40 -7.57 -6.19
CA ALA A 26 24.70 -8.76 -5.42
C ALA A 26 26.00 -8.61 -4.60
N GLU A 27 27.04 -7.97 -5.17
CA GLU A 27 28.33 -7.74 -4.50
C GLU A 27 28.19 -6.83 -3.28
N HIS A 28 27.34 -5.80 -3.37
CA HIS A 28 27.18 -4.75 -2.36
C HIS A 28 25.85 -4.81 -1.61
N ALA A 29 25.09 -5.90 -1.72
CA ALA A 29 23.79 -6.05 -1.10
C ALA A 29 23.85 -5.87 0.43
N ASN A 30 22.88 -5.11 0.97
CA ASN A 30 22.72 -4.92 2.41
C ASN A 30 22.41 -6.24 3.12
N VAL A 31 21.63 -7.10 2.46
CA VAL A 31 21.21 -8.39 2.97
C VAL A 31 21.62 -9.47 1.99
N ARG A 32 22.26 -10.52 2.49
CA ARG A 32 22.77 -11.64 1.71
C ARG A 32 21.94 -12.91 1.97
N ALA A 33 22.21 -13.96 1.21
CA ALA A 33 21.46 -15.22 1.28
C ALA A 33 21.49 -15.89 2.67
N ASP A 34 22.59 -15.73 3.42
CA ASP A 34 22.77 -16.27 4.76
C ASP A 34 21.77 -15.70 5.80
N ALA A 35 21.14 -14.56 5.51
CA ALA A 35 20.10 -14.01 6.37
C ALA A 35 18.90 -14.97 6.56
N TYR A 36 18.59 -15.77 5.55
CA TYR A 36 17.56 -16.81 5.66
C TYR A 36 17.97 -17.91 6.65
N GLU A 37 19.20 -18.41 6.53
CA GLU A 37 19.73 -19.45 7.41
C GLU A 37 19.84 -18.93 8.86
N GLN A 38 20.25 -17.68 9.04
CA GLN A 38 20.31 -17.04 10.37
C GLN A 38 18.92 -16.92 11.00
N ALA A 39 17.92 -16.47 10.23
CA ALA A 39 16.56 -16.33 10.72
C ALA A 39 15.90 -17.70 10.99
N ASP A 40 16.18 -18.72 10.19
CA ASP A 40 15.67 -20.08 10.39
C ASP A 40 16.30 -20.74 11.61
N ALA A 41 17.57 -20.47 11.91
CA ALA A 41 18.28 -21.00 13.06
C ALA A 41 17.81 -20.37 14.39
N ASP A 42 17.55 -19.08 14.41
CA ASP A 42 17.06 -18.33 15.58
C ASP A 42 16.23 -17.11 15.15
N ARG A 43 14.95 -17.33 14.92
CA ARG A 43 14.03 -16.28 14.45
C ARG A 43 13.91 -15.10 15.42
N LEU A 44 13.81 -15.37 16.72
CA LEU A 44 13.68 -14.30 17.71
C LEU A 44 14.99 -13.54 17.88
N GLY A 45 16.13 -14.22 17.87
CA GLY A 45 17.45 -13.60 17.83
C GLY A 45 17.66 -12.74 16.60
N PHE A 46 17.20 -13.20 15.43
CA PHE A 46 17.21 -12.41 14.21
C PHE A 46 16.44 -11.09 14.37
N TRP A 47 15.21 -11.14 14.87
CA TRP A 47 14.42 -9.91 15.08
C TRP A 47 15.01 -9.01 16.18
N ALA A 48 15.57 -9.57 17.23
CA ALA A 48 16.30 -8.81 18.25
C ALA A 48 17.50 -8.07 17.64
N GLU A 49 18.24 -8.70 16.72
CA GLU A 49 19.34 -8.05 16.01
C GLU A 49 18.84 -6.90 15.12
N GLN A 50 17.72 -7.08 14.42
CA GLN A 50 17.14 -5.99 13.62
C GLN A 50 16.64 -4.84 14.50
N ALA A 51 16.11 -5.12 15.68
CA ALA A 51 15.70 -4.10 16.64
C ALA A 51 16.88 -3.26 17.16
N ARG A 52 18.09 -3.84 17.26
CA ARG A 52 19.31 -3.11 17.65
C ARG A 52 19.78 -2.08 16.63
N ARG A 53 19.19 -2.04 15.45
CA ARG A 53 19.40 -0.98 14.45
C ARG A 53 18.74 0.34 14.85
N LEU A 54 17.81 0.30 15.81
CA LEU A 54 17.13 1.47 16.37
C LEU A 54 17.78 1.88 17.70
N ASP A 55 17.58 3.13 18.06
CA ASP A 55 18.01 3.67 19.34
C ASP A 55 16.89 3.50 20.38
N TRP A 56 17.18 2.69 21.39
CA TRP A 56 16.30 2.43 22.51
C TRP A 56 16.78 3.20 23.74
N ALA A 57 15.89 4.01 24.32
CA ALA A 57 16.19 4.70 25.59
C ALA A 57 16.31 3.70 26.74
N GLN A 58 15.56 2.60 26.65
CA GLN A 58 15.67 1.44 27.54
C GLN A 58 15.56 0.19 26.66
N PRO A 59 16.56 -0.71 26.67
CA PRO A 59 16.46 -1.97 25.95
C PRO A 59 15.34 -2.85 26.54
N TRP A 60 14.84 -3.76 25.71
CA TRP A 60 13.85 -4.76 26.13
C TRP A 60 14.49 -5.84 27.01
N ASP A 61 13.66 -6.59 27.72
CA ASP A 61 14.10 -7.75 28.50
C ASP A 61 14.43 -8.91 27.54
N ASP A 62 15.56 -9.57 27.72
CA ASP A 62 16.06 -10.62 26.80
C ASP A 62 15.06 -11.76 26.55
N ASP A 63 14.25 -12.09 27.57
CA ASP A 63 13.22 -13.13 27.51
C ASP A 63 11.87 -12.65 26.96
N LYS A 64 11.77 -11.35 26.58
CA LYS A 64 10.54 -10.72 26.10
C LYS A 64 10.66 -10.14 24.69
N VAL A 65 11.51 -10.71 23.84
CA VAL A 65 11.53 -10.36 22.43
C VAL A 65 10.15 -10.56 21.81
N LEU A 66 9.47 -11.65 22.16
CA LEU A 66 8.08 -11.94 21.83
C LEU A 66 7.35 -12.52 23.04
N GLU A 67 6.24 -11.91 23.41
CA GLU A 67 5.23 -12.49 24.28
C GLU A 67 4.01 -12.85 23.42
N TRP A 68 3.73 -14.16 23.30
CA TRP A 68 2.70 -14.67 22.40
C TRP A 68 1.59 -15.38 23.17
N ASP A 69 0.42 -14.72 23.26
CA ASP A 69 -0.84 -15.28 23.77
C ASP A 69 -1.85 -15.29 22.62
N PRO A 70 -1.89 -16.37 21.81
CA PRO A 70 -2.65 -16.37 20.57
C PRO A 70 -4.09 -15.92 20.70
N PRO A 71 -4.56 -14.98 19.84
CA PRO A 71 -3.87 -14.37 18.71
C PRO A 71 -3.20 -13.00 19.02
N PHE A 72 -2.89 -12.72 20.27
CA PHE A 72 -2.33 -11.44 20.69
C PHE A 72 -0.82 -11.53 20.88
N ALA A 73 -0.08 -10.62 20.24
CA ALA A 73 1.37 -10.52 20.32
C ALA A 73 1.81 -9.22 20.98
N LYS A 74 2.91 -9.31 21.75
CA LYS A 74 3.68 -8.16 22.21
C LYS A 74 5.14 -8.39 21.84
N TRP A 75 5.78 -7.36 21.31
CA TRP A 75 7.18 -7.42 20.90
C TRP A 75 8.04 -6.45 21.70
N PHE A 76 9.23 -6.91 22.08
CA PHE A 76 10.24 -6.13 22.79
C PHE A 76 9.76 -5.60 24.15
N GLY A 77 9.16 -6.47 24.95
CA GLY A 77 8.62 -6.15 26.27
C GLY A 77 9.66 -5.55 27.21
N GLY A 78 9.28 -4.48 27.92
CA GLY A 78 10.19 -3.69 28.77
C GLY A 78 11.02 -2.65 28.01
N GLY A 79 11.11 -2.75 26.70
CA GLY A 79 11.80 -1.78 25.85
C GLY A 79 11.06 -0.45 25.75
N LYS A 80 11.82 0.65 25.68
CA LYS A 80 11.28 2.00 25.50
C LYS A 80 12.05 2.77 24.42
N LEU A 81 11.32 3.40 23.51
CA LEU A 81 11.87 4.24 22.45
C LEU A 81 10.92 5.36 22.11
N ASN A 82 11.41 6.33 21.33
CA ASN A 82 10.58 7.31 20.67
C ASN A 82 10.73 7.13 19.14
N VAL A 83 9.63 6.95 18.45
CA VAL A 83 9.62 6.71 16.99
C VAL A 83 10.13 7.94 16.23
N ALA A 84 9.68 9.14 16.60
CA ALA A 84 10.14 10.38 15.95
C ALA A 84 11.63 10.64 16.20
N TYR A 85 12.14 10.36 17.39
CA TYR A 85 13.57 10.44 17.69
C TYR A 85 14.39 9.54 16.73
N ASN A 86 13.94 8.32 16.53
CA ASN A 86 14.60 7.37 15.61
C ASN A 86 14.53 7.81 14.13
N CYS A 87 13.49 8.55 13.75
CA CYS A 87 13.32 9.04 12.38
C CYS A 87 14.08 10.35 12.11
N VAL A 88 14.33 11.17 13.11
CA VAL A 88 14.82 12.55 12.93
C VAL A 88 16.00 12.87 13.84
N ASP A 89 15.77 12.95 15.15
CA ASP A 89 16.74 13.51 16.11
C ASP A 89 18.08 12.80 16.11
N ARG A 90 18.09 11.47 16.13
CA ARG A 90 19.34 10.68 16.12
C ARG A 90 20.23 10.96 14.93
N HIS A 91 19.63 11.29 13.78
CA HIS A 91 20.40 11.61 12.58
C HIS A 91 21.04 12.99 12.68
N VAL A 92 20.36 13.96 13.27
CA VAL A 92 20.90 15.28 13.56
C VAL A 92 22.05 15.18 14.56
N GLU A 93 21.85 14.43 15.65
CA GLU A 93 22.87 14.19 16.69
C GLU A 93 24.10 13.46 16.13
N ALA A 94 23.90 12.57 15.14
CA ALA A 94 24.99 11.89 14.45
C ALA A 94 25.72 12.74 13.40
N GLY A 95 25.36 14.02 13.24
CA GLY A 95 26.03 14.95 12.34
C GLY A 95 25.44 15.03 10.93
N TYR A 96 24.25 14.46 10.69
CA TYR A 96 23.58 14.46 9.37
C TYR A 96 22.47 15.53 9.26
N GLY A 97 22.51 16.56 10.11
CA GLY A 97 21.50 17.61 10.12
C GLY A 97 21.33 18.33 8.78
N ASP A 98 22.41 18.53 8.03
CA ASP A 98 22.39 19.19 6.72
C ASP A 98 21.93 18.30 5.56
N LYS A 99 21.79 16.99 5.78
CA LYS A 99 21.31 16.06 4.76
C LYS A 99 19.82 16.30 4.48
N VAL A 100 19.46 16.36 3.20
CA VAL A 100 18.05 16.47 2.81
C VAL A 100 17.31 15.19 3.18
N ALA A 101 16.23 15.35 3.94
CA ALA A 101 15.29 14.28 4.25
C ALA A 101 14.19 14.19 3.19
N ILE A 102 13.62 15.33 2.78
CA ILE A 102 12.49 15.38 1.85
C ILE A 102 12.73 16.44 0.79
N HIS A 103 12.68 16.02 -0.47
CA HIS A 103 12.43 16.88 -1.62
C HIS A 103 10.95 16.83 -1.92
N TRP A 104 10.24 17.87 -1.62
CA TRP A 104 8.82 17.97 -1.92
C TRP A 104 8.57 18.83 -3.14
N GLU A 105 7.60 18.38 -3.96
CA GLU A 105 7.11 19.12 -5.11
C GLU A 105 5.60 19.08 -5.17
N GLY A 106 5.00 20.27 -5.31
CA GLY A 106 3.56 20.45 -5.53
C GLY A 106 3.20 20.31 -7.01
N GLU A 107 1.96 19.96 -7.28
CA GLU A 107 1.45 19.87 -8.66
C GLU A 107 1.61 21.19 -9.45
N PRO A 108 1.43 22.39 -8.86
CA PRO A 108 1.70 23.68 -9.52
C PRO A 108 3.17 23.91 -9.86
N GLY A 109 4.10 23.12 -9.33
CA GLY A 109 5.54 23.27 -9.57
C GLY A 109 6.30 23.97 -8.45
N ASP A 110 5.65 24.31 -7.35
CA ASP A 110 6.29 24.81 -6.14
C ASP A 110 7.09 23.68 -5.46
N THR A 111 8.21 24.02 -4.84
CA THR A 111 9.15 23.05 -4.29
C THR A 111 9.64 23.44 -2.90
N ARG A 112 9.94 22.43 -2.09
CA ARG A 112 10.64 22.58 -0.81
C ARG A 112 11.65 21.45 -0.64
N SER A 113 12.85 21.76 -0.18
CA SER A 113 13.82 20.78 0.30
C SER A 113 14.01 20.97 1.78
N ILE A 114 13.78 19.92 2.56
CA ILE A 114 13.80 19.94 4.02
C ILE A 114 14.93 19.04 4.48
N THR A 115 15.91 19.61 5.18
CA THR A 115 17.00 18.85 5.80
C THR A 115 16.53 18.18 7.10
N TYR A 116 17.30 17.21 7.61
CA TYR A 116 16.98 16.57 8.89
C TYR A 116 16.96 17.57 10.05
N ALA A 117 17.84 18.57 10.08
CA ALA A 117 17.81 19.63 11.09
C ALA A 117 16.54 20.49 10.98
N GLN A 118 16.17 20.89 9.76
CA GLN A 118 14.92 21.62 9.53
C GLN A 118 13.68 20.78 9.89
N LEU A 119 13.70 19.47 9.56
CA LEU A 119 12.62 18.56 9.92
C LEU A 119 12.49 18.42 11.45
N GLN A 120 13.61 18.35 12.17
CA GLN A 120 13.63 18.36 13.64
C GLN A 120 12.97 19.62 14.19
N ASP A 121 13.31 20.78 13.66
CA ASP A 121 12.74 22.06 14.07
C ASP A 121 11.22 22.11 13.83
N GLU A 122 10.78 21.73 12.63
CA GLU A 122 9.36 21.72 12.26
C GLU A 122 8.54 20.72 13.09
N VAL A 123 9.09 19.53 13.33
CA VAL A 123 8.44 18.50 14.16
C VAL A 123 8.36 18.94 15.61
N SER A 124 9.40 19.58 16.15
CA SER A 124 9.40 20.10 17.51
C SER A 124 8.38 21.21 17.69
N LYS A 125 8.32 22.16 16.74
CA LYS A 125 7.30 23.22 16.73
C LYS A 125 5.88 22.65 16.64
N ALA A 126 5.65 21.70 15.76
CA ALA A 126 4.33 21.07 15.61
C ALA A 126 3.93 20.29 16.89
N ALA A 127 4.86 19.60 17.54
CA ALA A 127 4.63 18.95 18.82
C ALA A 127 4.23 19.97 19.91
N ASN A 128 4.97 21.06 20.03
CA ASN A 128 4.66 22.13 20.97
C ASN A 128 3.30 22.77 20.68
N ALA A 129 2.95 22.97 19.41
CA ALA A 129 1.65 23.48 18.99
C ALA A 129 0.51 22.53 19.39
N LEU A 130 0.68 21.23 19.19
CA LEU A 130 -0.30 20.22 19.61
C LEU A 130 -0.50 20.20 21.13
N ILE A 131 0.57 20.37 21.92
CA ILE A 131 0.49 20.51 23.38
C ILE A 131 -0.33 21.74 23.76
N GLU A 132 -0.10 22.89 23.09
CA GLU A 132 -0.87 24.12 23.30
C GLU A 132 -2.34 23.94 22.97
N LEU A 133 -2.66 23.16 21.93
CA LEU A 133 -4.03 22.81 21.54
C LEU A 133 -4.68 21.74 22.45
N GLY A 134 -3.97 21.28 23.47
CA GLY A 134 -4.51 20.38 24.50
C GLY A 134 -4.21 18.89 24.27
N VAL A 135 -3.42 18.52 23.26
CA VAL A 135 -3.03 17.12 23.02
C VAL A 135 -2.08 16.64 24.12
N ARG A 136 -2.34 15.45 24.63
CA ARG A 136 -1.52 14.73 25.63
C ARG A 136 -1.22 13.32 25.15
N THR A 137 -0.24 12.69 25.76
CA THR A 137 0.09 11.28 25.53
C THR A 137 -1.16 10.41 25.59
N GLY A 138 -1.38 9.59 24.57
CA GLY A 138 -2.54 8.73 24.42
C GLY A 138 -3.77 9.38 23.79
N ASP A 139 -3.82 10.69 23.62
CA ASP A 139 -4.88 11.36 22.86
C ASP A 139 -4.74 11.02 21.37
N ARG A 140 -5.86 10.77 20.70
CA ARG A 140 -5.85 10.50 19.26
C ARG A 140 -6.00 11.81 18.49
N VAL A 141 -5.18 11.93 17.44
CA VAL A 141 -5.18 13.07 16.51
C VAL A 141 -5.61 12.58 15.13
N MET A 142 -6.63 13.20 14.56
CA MET A 142 -7.07 12.92 13.19
C MET A 142 -6.27 13.79 12.21
N ILE A 143 -5.80 13.19 11.11
CA ILE A 143 -5.06 13.88 10.05
C ILE A 143 -5.81 13.70 8.73
N TYR A 144 -6.16 14.81 8.10
CA TYR A 144 -6.86 14.88 6.82
C TYR A 144 -6.18 15.93 5.94
N LEU A 145 -5.05 15.53 5.32
CA LEU A 145 -4.14 16.41 4.58
C LEU A 145 -3.83 15.86 3.18
N PRO A 146 -3.50 16.71 2.21
CA PRO A 146 -2.91 16.29 0.94
C PRO A 146 -1.44 15.86 1.13
N MET A 147 -0.78 15.47 0.03
CA MET A 147 0.64 15.07 0.00
C MET A 147 1.57 16.28 0.15
N ILE A 148 1.57 16.89 1.31
CA ILE A 148 2.41 18.04 1.68
C ILE A 148 3.33 17.70 2.86
N PRO A 149 4.46 18.39 3.03
CA PRO A 149 5.40 18.10 4.12
C PRO A 149 4.78 18.15 5.51
N GLU A 150 3.80 19.02 5.71
CA GLU A 150 3.06 19.17 6.96
C GLU A 150 2.37 17.86 7.39
N ALA A 151 2.03 16.98 6.43
CA ALA A 151 1.48 15.67 6.75
C ALA A 151 2.53 14.77 7.42
N ALA A 152 3.74 14.67 6.87
CA ALA A 152 4.84 13.92 7.49
C ALA A 152 5.24 14.54 8.84
N ILE A 153 5.28 15.86 8.93
CA ILE A 153 5.56 16.61 10.17
C ILE A 153 4.50 16.28 11.23
N ALA A 154 3.23 16.24 10.87
CA ALA A 154 2.13 15.90 11.77
C ALA A 154 2.24 14.45 12.30
N PHE A 155 2.56 13.46 11.46
CA PHE A 155 2.82 12.09 11.88
C PHE A 155 3.92 12.03 12.95
N LEU A 156 5.04 12.67 12.66
CA LEU A 156 6.21 12.67 13.54
C LEU A 156 5.96 13.45 14.83
N ALA A 157 5.23 14.55 14.77
CA ALA A 157 4.84 15.30 15.97
C ALA A 157 3.93 14.48 16.89
N CYS A 158 2.95 13.76 16.33
CA CYS A 158 2.11 12.83 17.08
C CYS A 158 2.92 11.70 17.70
N ALA A 159 3.80 11.06 16.92
CA ALA A 159 4.68 10.01 17.41
C ALA A 159 5.62 10.51 18.53
N ARG A 160 6.13 11.73 18.40
CA ARG A 160 6.99 12.39 19.39
C ARG A 160 6.30 12.58 20.73
N LEU A 161 4.99 12.87 20.71
CA LEU A 161 4.15 13.08 21.90
C LEU A 161 3.55 11.78 22.46
N GLY A 162 3.69 10.66 21.78
CA GLY A 162 2.95 9.44 22.12
C GLY A 162 1.44 9.62 21.95
N ALA A 163 1.00 10.48 21.02
CA ALA A 163 -0.39 10.70 20.67
C ALA A 163 -0.70 9.90 19.38
N PRO A 164 -1.42 8.77 19.46
CA PRO A 164 -1.70 7.98 18.27
C PRO A 164 -2.44 8.78 17.22
N HIS A 165 -1.94 8.77 15.97
CA HIS A 165 -2.63 9.44 14.87
C HIS A 165 -3.53 8.48 14.10
N SER A 166 -4.57 9.02 13.49
CA SER A 166 -5.38 8.32 12.50
C SER A 166 -5.51 9.19 11.26
N VAL A 167 -5.12 8.65 10.11
CA VAL A 167 -5.07 9.40 8.86
C VAL A 167 -6.22 9.00 7.97
N VAL A 168 -6.87 10.00 7.40
CA VAL A 168 -7.90 9.80 6.38
C VAL A 168 -7.41 10.37 5.07
N PHE A 169 -7.53 9.58 4.01
CA PHE A 169 -7.14 10.01 2.67
C PHE A 169 -7.89 11.29 2.28
N GLY A 170 -7.15 12.33 1.83
CA GLY A 170 -7.69 13.65 1.51
C GLY A 170 -8.78 13.70 0.43
N GLY A 171 -8.99 12.58 -0.25
CA GLY A 171 -10.04 12.41 -1.22
C GLY A 171 -11.33 11.77 -0.69
N PHE A 172 -11.41 11.37 0.59
CA PHE A 172 -12.62 10.78 1.15
C PHE A 172 -13.70 11.82 1.44
N SER A 173 -14.96 11.37 1.46
CA SER A 173 -16.12 12.19 1.78
C SER A 173 -16.17 12.60 3.25
N ALA A 174 -17.03 13.59 3.55
CA ALA A 174 -17.28 14.03 4.91
C ALA A 174 -17.79 12.88 5.81
N ASP A 175 -18.68 12.03 5.31
CA ASP A 175 -19.21 10.89 6.07
C ASP A 175 -18.12 9.87 6.41
N ALA A 176 -17.21 9.60 5.45
CA ALA A 176 -16.09 8.71 5.69
C ALA A 176 -15.10 9.27 6.73
N LEU A 177 -14.89 10.57 6.76
CA LEU A 177 -14.08 11.23 7.77
C LEU A 177 -14.78 11.22 9.13
N ARG A 178 -16.07 11.56 9.18
CA ARG A 178 -16.89 11.57 10.42
C ARG A 178 -16.87 10.21 11.12
N SER A 179 -17.15 9.14 10.38
CA SER A 179 -17.22 7.80 10.95
C SER A 179 -15.90 7.39 11.64
N ARG A 180 -14.77 7.86 11.13
CA ARG A 180 -13.45 7.60 11.70
C ARG A 180 -13.13 8.49 12.89
N ILE A 181 -13.52 9.77 12.85
CA ILE A 181 -13.42 10.68 13.98
C ILE A 181 -14.16 10.11 15.20
N ASP A 182 -15.40 9.66 14.98
CA ASP A 182 -16.25 9.11 16.05
C ASP A 182 -15.68 7.79 16.60
N ASP A 183 -15.26 6.88 15.72
CA ASP A 183 -14.76 5.57 16.12
C ASP A 183 -13.46 5.66 16.91
N VAL A 184 -12.54 6.53 16.49
CA VAL A 184 -11.25 6.71 17.18
C VAL A 184 -11.36 7.65 18.39
N GLY A 185 -12.42 8.44 18.47
CA GLY A 185 -12.62 9.42 19.54
C GLY A 185 -11.59 10.54 19.52
N ALA A 186 -11.28 11.07 18.33
CA ALA A 186 -10.31 12.17 18.18
C ALA A 186 -10.88 13.49 18.70
N LYS A 187 -10.03 14.29 19.36
CA LYS A 187 -10.35 15.63 19.84
C LYS A 187 -9.73 16.75 19.00
N VAL A 188 -8.67 16.43 18.26
CA VAL A 188 -7.95 17.37 17.40
C VAL A 188 -7.93 16.83 15.98
N LEU A 189 -8.22 17.70 15.02
CA LEU A 189 -8.10 17.46 13.59
C LEU A 189 -7.02 18.37 13.00
N ILE A 190 -6.13 17.82 12.19
CA ILE A 190 -5.18 18.55 11.35
C ILE A 190 -5.66 18.43 9.92
N THR A 191 -5.91 19.55 9.26
CA THR A 191 -6.37 19.61 7.87
C THR A 191 -5.75 20.79 7.13
N SER A 192 -6.19 21.06 5.92
CA SER A 192 -5.77 22.22 5.10
C SER A 192 -6.97 22.91 4.48
N ASP A 193 -6.76 24.14 3.98
CA ASP A 193 -7.76 24.82 3.14
C ASP A 193 -8.13 23.97 1.93
N GLY A 194 -7.16 23.32 1.30
CA GLY A 194 -7.33 22.43 0.17
C GLY A 194 -6.02 21.77 -0.24
N GLY A 195 -6.02 21.14 -1.42
CA GLY A 195 -4.86 20.59 -2.09
C GLY A 195 -4.98 20.79 -3.59
N TYR A 196 -3.96 20.41 -4.35
CA TYR A 196 -4.00 20.48 -5.81
C TYR A 196 -4.17 19.09 -6.43
N ARG A 197 -5.06 18.99 -7.40
CA ARG A 197 -5.27 17.77 -8.16
C ARG A 197 -5.77 18.08 -9.56
N ARG A 198 -5.11 17.54 -10.58
CA ARG A 198 -5.43 17.73 -12.02
C ARG A 198 -5.49 19.21 -12.40
N GLY A 199 -4.52 19.98 -11.93
CA GLY A 199 -4.35 21.40 -12.24
C GLY A 199 -5.34 22.34 -11.56
N LYS A 200 -6.11 21.88 -10.58
CA LYS A 200 -7.11 22.66 -9.86
C LYS A 200 -7.02 22.50 -8.36
N PRO A 201 -7.32 23.57 -7.59
CA PRO A 201 -7.52 23.43 -6.15
C PRO A 201 -8.73 22.52 -5.86
N SER A 202 -8.57 21.68 -4.85
CA SER A 202 -9.60 20.79 -4.31
C SER A 202 -9.80 21.11 -2.84
N ALA A 203 -10.98 21.53 -2.45
CA ALA A 203 -11.27 21.96 -1.08
C ALA A 203 -11.26 20.77 -0.11
N LEU A 204 -10.58 20.91 1.04
CA LEU A 204 -10.60 19.97 2.15
C LEU A 204 -11.37 20.51 3.35
N LYS A 205 -11.14 21.78 3.74
CA LYS A 205 -11.75 22.37 4.93
C LYS A 205 -13.29 22.28 4.95
N PRO A 206 -14.02 22.56 3.87
CA PRO A 206 -15.47 22.40 3.85
C PRO A 206 -15.93 20.96 4.14
N ASN A 207 -15.27 19.96 3.60
CA ASN A 207 -15.56 18.55 3.91
C ASN A 207 -15.24 18.21 5.36
N ALA A 208 -14.14 18.76 5.89
CA ALA A 208 -13.78 18.61 7.30
C ALA A 208 -14.82 19.25 8.23
N ASP A 209 -15.31 20.46 7.89
CA ASP A 209 -16.34 21.14 8.67
C ASP A 209 -17.64 20.34 8.73
N GLU A 210 -18.10 19.82 7.60
CA GLU A 210 -19.27 18.93 7.54
C GLU A 210 -19.05 17.64 8.35
N ALA A 211 -17.88 17.04 8.25
CA ALA A 211 -17.54 15.82 8.98
C ALA A 211 -17.51 16.01 10.49
N MET A 212 -17.09 17.18 10.97
CA MET A 212 -16.95 17.46 12.40
C MET A 212 -18.28 17.80 13.11
N GLU A 213 -19.37 18.04 12.38
CA GLU A 213 -20.65 18.38 13.01
C GLU A 213 -21.13 17.27 13.94
N GLY A 214 -21.32 17.60 15.22
CA GLY A 214 -21.77 16.68 16.25
C GLY A 214 -20.70 15.71 16.78
N THR A 215 -19.44 15.83 16.36
CA THR A 215 -18.31 15.04 16.86
C THR A 215 -17.64 15.65 18.09
N ALA A 216 -16.69 14.92 18.70
CA ALA A 216 -15.91 15.38 19.85
C ALA A 216 -14.71 16.26 19.48
N ILE A 217 -14.54 16.71 18.24
CA ILE A 217 -13.45 17.58 17.84
C ILE A 217 -13.55 18.94 18.54
N GLU A 218 -12.53 19.30 19.29
CA GLU A 218 -12.43 20.54 20.07
C GLU A 218 -11.58 21.59 19.36
N LYS A 219 -10.52 21.15 18.66
CA LYS A 219 -9.56 22.02 17.97
C LYS A 219 -9.24 21.52 16.57
N VAL A 220 -9.03 22.45 15.65
CA VAL A 220 -8.66 22.20 14.26
C VAL A 220 -7.45 23.02 13.88
N LEU A 221 -6.38 22.36 13.46
CA LEU A 221 -5.18 23.00 12.94
C LEU A 221 -5.21 22.96 11.42
N VAL A 222 -5.23 24.14 10.78
CA VAL A 222 -5.47 24.28 9.33
C VAL A 222 -4.21 24.77 8.61
N VAL A 223 -3.70 23.98 7.69
CA VAL A 223 -2.59 24.35 6.81
C VAL A 223 -3.13 25.18 5.64
N ARG A 224 -2.49 26.31 5.35
CA ARG A 224 -2.78 27.11 4.15
C ARG A 224 -1.96 26.56 2.98
N ARG A 225 -2.62 25.77 2.11
CA ARG A 225 -2.00 25.17 0.93
C ARG A 225 -2.38 25.87 -0.37
N THR A 226 -3.66 26.10 -0.58
CA THR A 226 -4.18 26.68 -1.83
C THR A 226 -4.37 28.19 -1.76
N GLY A 227 -4.54 28.74 -0.58
CA GLY A 227 -4.85 30.14 -0.36
C GLY A 227 -6.32 30.49 -0.63
N GLU A 228 -7.16 29.49 -0.92
CA GLU A 228 -8.61 29.68 -1.03
C GLU A 228 -9.20 30.13 0.29
N GLU A 229 -10.23 30.98 0.21
CA GLU A 229 -10.96 31.42 1.40
C GLU A 229 -11.79 30.24 1.95
N VAL A 230 -11.60 29.93 3.22
CA VAL A 230 -12.35 28.89 3.92
C VAL A 230 -12.92 29.44 5.23
N PRO A 231 -14.09 28.93 5.66
CA PRO A 231 -14.63 29.29 6.97
C PRO A 231 -13.67 28.90 8.10
N MET A 232 -13.44 29.81 9.03
CA MET A 232 -12.65 29.57 10.25
C MET A 232 -13.53 29.90 11.47
N ARG A 233 -13.84 28.87 12.28
CA ARG A 233 -14.67 29.02 13.46
C ARG A 233 -13.83 29.47 14.65
N ASP A 234 -14.13 30.63 15.18
CA ASP A 234 -13.46 31.17 16.38
C ASP A 234 -13.50 30.21 17.56
N GLY A 235 -12.37 30.08 18.25
CA GLY A 235 -12.20 29.22 19.41
C GLY A 235 -11.98 27.72 19.08
N ARG A 236 -12.27 27.28 17.85
CA ARG A 236 -12.02 25.91 17.37
C ARG A 236 -10.87 25.84 16.37
N ASP A 237 -10.93 26.66 15.32
CA ASP A 237 -10.02 26.59 14.18
C ASP A 237 -8.88 27.58 14.32
N VAL A 238 -7.66 27.14 14.05
CA VAL A 238 -6.45 27.96 14.05
C VAL A 238 -5.60 27.64 12.82
N TRP A 239 -4.95 28.66 12.27
CA TRP A 239 -4.02 28.46 11.18
C TRP A 239 -2.71 27.84 11.66
N TRP A 240 -2.18 26.90 10.90
CA TRP A 240 -0.88 26.28 11.15
C TRP A 240 0.22 27.32 11.32
N HIS A 241 0.36 28.25 10.38
CA HIS A 241 1.39 29.30 10.42
C HIS A 241 1.24 30.26 11.59
N ASP A 242 0.04 30.46 12.15
CA ASP A 242 -0.15 31.34 13.32
C ASP A 242 0.26 30.65 14.64
N VAL A 243 0.12 29.33 14.71
CA VAL A 243 0.34 28.59 15.95
C VAL A 243 1.66 27.84 15.94
N VAL A 244 2.02 27.17 14.83
CA VAL A 244 3.25 26.36 14.76
C VAL A 244 4.49 27.23 14.60
N ASP A 245 4.46 28.24 13.72
CA ASP A 245 5.65 29.05 13.41
C ASP A 245 6.18 29.83 14.60
N ARG A 246 5.32 30.17 15.58
CA ARG A 246 5.71 30.89 16.81
C ARG A 246 6.23 29.97 17.91
N GLN A 247 6.14 28.65 17.77
CA GLN A 247 6.59 27.70 18.78
C GLN A 247 8.12 27.61 18.85
N SER A 248 8.63 27.17 20.00
CA SER A 248 10.03 26.82 20.17
C SER A 248 10.41 25.63 19.28
N THR A 249 11.61 25.66 18.73
CA THR A 249 12.25 24.51 18.09
C THR A 249 12.79 23.49 19.10
N GLU A 250 12.74 23.81 20.39
CA GLU A 250 13.17 22.92 21.46
C GLU A 250 11.99 22.10 21.98
N HIS A 251 12.10 20.81 21.87
CA HIS A 251 11.19 19.83 22.46
C HIS A 251 11.94 18.52 22.72
N THR A 252 11.96 18.05 23.95
CA THR A 252 12.58 16.78 24.30
C THR A 252 11.61 15.63 24.10
N PRO A 253 11.91 14.64 23.23
CA PRO A 253 11.04 13.49 23.04
C PRO A 253 11.12 12.55 24.24
N GLU A 254 9.97 12.13 24.77
CA GLU A 254 9.88 11.10 25.79
C GLU A 254 9.94 9.70 25.16
N ALA A 255 10.55 8.76 25.88
CA ALA A 255 10.54 7.37 25.46
C ALA A 255 9.26 6.67 25.95
N PHE A 256 8.59 6.00 25.04
CA PHE A 256 7.37 5.23 25.33
C PHE A 256 7.65 3.73 25.24
N ASP A 257 6.81 2.94 25.88
CA ASP A 257 6.83 1.49 25.80
C ASP A 257 6.81 0.99 24.36
N ALA A 258 7.49 -0.11 24.07
CA ALA A 258 7.51 -0.71 22.73
C ALA A 258 6.09 -1.01 22.18
N GLU A 259 5.15 -1.32 23.06
CA GLU A 259 3.74 -1.56 22.74
C GLU A 259 2.85 -0.30 22.82
N HIS A 260 3.45 0.88 23.03
CA HIS A 260 2.67 2.11 22.99
C HIS A 260 2.03 2.33 21.60
N PRO A 261 0.73 2.61 21.52
CA PRO A 261 0.03 2.86 20.26
C PRO A 261 0.70 3.97 19.42
N LEU A 262 0.93 3.69 18.15
CA LEU A 262 1.52 4.64 17.20
C LEU A 262 0.46 5.24 16.29
N PHE A 263 -0.33 4.40 15.65
CA PHE A 263 -1.41 4.86 14.78
C PHE A 263 -2.55 3.84 14.68
N ILE A 264 -3.71 4.35 14.24
CA ILE A 264 -4.89 3.58 13.92
C ILE A 264 -5.26 3.92 12.48
N LEU A 265 -5.21 2.94 11.57
CA LEU A 265 -5.53 3.15 10.16
C LEU A 265 -6.71 2.30 9.73
N TYR A 266 -7.70 2.94 9.12
CA TYR A 266 -8.93 2.28 8.72
C TYR A 266 -8.84 1.63 7.35
N THR A 267 -9.22 0.36 7.29
CA THR A 267 -9.40 -0.39 6.05
C THR A 267 -10.88 -0.63 5.76
N SER A 268 -11.21 -0.77 4.47
CA SER A 268 -12.53 -1.23 4.06
C SER A 268 -12.72 -2.68 4.51
N GLY A 269 -13.81 -2.96 5.23
CA GLY A 269 -14.20 -4.32 5.58
C GLY A 269 -15.16 -4.90 4.53
N THR A 270 -15.35 -6.21 4.56
CA THR A 270 -16.46 -6.90 3.85
C THR A 270 -17.81 -6.53 4.45
N THR A 271 -17.83 -5.99 5.67
CA THR A 271 -19.00 -5.42 6.37
C THR A 271 -19.01 -3.90 6.22
N ALA A 272 -20.16 -3.28 6.41
CA ALA A 272 -20.37 -1.84 6.23
C ALA A 272 -19.47 -0.94 7.12
N LYS A 273 -19.01 -1.43 8.28
CA LYS A 273 -18.18 -0.66 9.20
C LYS A 273 -16.68 -0.85 8.89
N PRO A 274 -15.91 0.23 8.65
CA PRO A 274 -14.44 0.15 8.51
C PRO A 274 -13.76 -0.46 9.75
N LYS A 275 -12.59 -1.09 9.55
CA LYS A 275 -11.77 -1.67 10.62
C LYS A 275 -10.62 -0.72 10.95
N GLY A 276 -10.53 -0.25 12.18
CA GLY A 276 -9.41 0.52 12.69
C GLY A 276 -8.25 -0.40 13.09
N ILE A 277 -7.25 -0.51 12.25
CA ILE A 277 -6.08 -1.35 12.48
C ILE A 277 -5.11 -0.64 13.42
N LEU A 278 -4.86 -1.23 14.60
CA LEU A 278 -3.95 -0.67 15.58
C LEU A 278 -2.52 -1.19 15.38
N HIS A 279 -1.58 -0.26 15.23
CA HIS A 279 -0.14 -0.55 15.27
C HIS A 279 0.53 0.14 16.46
N THR A 280 1.51 -0.57 17.04
CA THR A 280 2.34 -0.11 18.17
C THR A 280 3.75 0.24 17.70
N SER A 281 4.57 0.80 18.60
CA SER A 281 5.78 1.53 18.20
C SER A 281 7.00 0.64 17.90
N GLY A 282 7.41 -0.21 18.83
CA GLY A 282 8.70 -0.90 18.76
C GLY A 282 8.80 -1.93 17.66
N GLY A 283 7.87 -2.89 17.63
CA GLY A 283 7.86 -3.95 16.62
C GLY A 283 7.62 -3.41 15.21
N TYR A 284 6.69 -2.48 15.08
CA TYR A 284 6.39 -1.84 13.80
C TYR A 284 7.61 -1.14 13.21
N LEU A 285 8.28 -0.27 13.99
CA LEU A 285 9.44 0.48 13.49
C LEU A 285 10.63 -0.45 13.20
N THR A 286 10.84 -1.47 14.01
CA THR A 286 11.88 -2.48 13.77
C THR A 286 11.71 -3.14 12.42
N GLN A 287 10.55 -3.69 12.13
CA GLN A 287 10.32 -4.41 10.88
C GLN A 287 10.23 -3.46 9.68
N THR A 288 9.59 -2.32 9.84
CA THR A 288 9.43 -1.35 8.76
C THR A 288 10.78 -0.77 8.32
N SER A 289 11.65 -0.40 9.27
CA SER A 289 12.99 0.10 8.96
C SER A 289 13.88 -1.00 8.36
N TRP A 290 13.80 -2.23 8.87
CA TRP A 290 14.57 -3.34 8.33
C TRP A 290 14.13 -3.70 6.91
N THR A 291 12.84 -3.81 6.65
CA THR A 291 12.34 -4.15 5.31
C THR A 291 12.64 -3.07 4.29
N HIS A 292 12.56 -1.78 4.67
CA HIS A 292 13.02 -0.69 3.80
C HIS A 292 14.51 -0.82 3.46
N HIS A 293 15.35 -1.13 4.44
CA HIS A 293 16.79 -1.37 4.24
C HIS A 293 17.07 -2.60 3.36
N ALA A 294 16.36 -3.70 3.60
CA ALA A 294 16.61 -4.99 2.97
C ALA A 294 16.01 -5.09 1.55
N VAL A 295 14.72 -4.77 1.42
CA VAL A 295 13.96 -4.95 0.17
C VAL A 295 14.40 -3.93 -0.89
N PHE A 296 14.64 -2.69 -0.50
CA PHE A 296 15.10 -1.65 -1.43
C PHE A 296 16.62 -1.54 -1.49
N ASP A 297 17.34 -2.38 -0.76
CA ASP A 297 18.82 -2.32 -0.67
C ASP A 297 19.31 -0.88 -0.48
N HIS A 298 18.61 -0.13 0.35
CA HIS A 298 18.77 1.32 0.49
C HIS A 298 20.15 1.70 1.03
N LYS A 299 20.82 2.62 0.31
CA LYS A 299 22.12 3.21 0.65
C LYS A 299 21.91 4.67 1.10
N PRO A 300 21.95 4.96 2.42
CA PRO A 300 21.60 6.30 2.91
C PRO A 300 22.41 7.44 2.31
N ASP A 301 23.67 7.18 1.93
CA ASP A 301 24.59 8.22 1.47
C ASP A 301 24.51 8.51 -0.04
N SER A 302 23.90 7.64 -0.83
CA SER A 302 23.85 7.76 -2.29
C SER A 302 22.47 7.67 -2.92
N ASP A 303 21.50 7.03 -2.25
CA ASP A 303 20.19 6.84 -2.82
C ASP A 303 19.28 8.05 -2.64
N VAL A 304 18.45 8.29 -3.64
CA VAL A 304 17.25 9.12 -3.58
C VAL A 304 16.06 8.20 -3.80
N TYR A 305 15.26 8.06 -2.76
CA TYR A 305 14.13 7.14 -2.72
C TYR A 305 12.83 7.87 -3.04
N TRP A 306 11.98 7.27 -3.85
CA TRP A 306 10.63 7.77 -4.09
C TRP A 306 9.59 6.66 -3.99
N CYS A 307 8.76 6.73 -2.97
CA CYS A 307 7.53 5.98 -2.87
C CYS A 307 6.38 6.85 -3.41
N ALA A 308 5.91 6.53 -4.60
CA ALA A 308 4.85 7.26 -5.28
C ALA A 308 3.46 6.76 -4.85
N ALA A 309 3.25 6.70 -3.54
CA ALA A 309 1.99 6.37 -2.89
C ALA A 309 1.45 7.58 -2.13
N ASP A 310 0.24 7.48 -1.62
CA ASP A 310 -0.37 8.54 -0.80
C ASP A 310 -0.18 8.25 0.69
N ILE A 311 0.04 9.31 1.46
CA ILE A 311 0.23 9.26 2.92
C ILE A 311 -1.02 8.78 3.67
N GLY A 312 -2.18 8.84 3.05
CA GLY A 312 -3.46 8.35 3.58
C GLY A 312 -3.57 6.82 3.66
N TRP A 313 -2.59 6.09 3.09
CA TRP A 313 -2.55 4.64 3.07
C TRP A 313 -1.40 4.09 3.93
N VAL A 314 -1.45 2.81 4.27
CA VAL A 314 -0.36 2.18 5.06
C VAL A 314 0.99 2.28 4.35
N THR A 315 1.02 2.25 3.03
CA THR A 315 2.25 2.43 2.25
C THR A 315 2.90 3.79 2.55
N GLY A 316 2.10 4.84 2.70
CA GLY A 316 2.59 6.15 3.12
C GLY A 316 3.14 6.16 4.54
N HIS A 317 2.49 5.47 5.47
CA HIS A 317 2.98 5.33 6.84
C HIS A 317 4.33 4.61 6.89
N SER A 318 4.38 3.41 6.32
CA SER A 318 5.53 2.52 6.45
C SER A 318 6.70 2.90 5.54
N TYR A 319 6.43 3.37 4.32
CA TYR A 319 7.45 3.56 3.29
C TYR A 319 7.53 4.98 2.68
N ILE A 320 6.83 5.96 3.27
CA ILE A 320 7.11 7.38 3.06
C ILE A 320 7.64 8.00 4.36
N VAL A 321 6.98 7.76 5.51
CA VAL A 321 7.37 8.41 6.76
C VAL A 321 8.32 7.54 7.58
N TYR A 322 7.84 6.46 8.18
CA TYR A 322 8.56 5.78 9.26
C TYR A 322 9.79 4.99 8.80
N GLY A 323 9.66 4.12 7.82
CA GLY A 323 10.77 3.28 7.35
C GLY A 323 11.91 4.08 6.73
N PRO A 324 11.65 4.92 5.71
CA PRO A 324 12.69 5.72 5.07
C PRO A 324 13.41 6.67 6.02
N LEU A 325 12.67 7.41 6.85
CA LEU A 325 13.26 8.38 7.78
C LEU A 325 14.06 7.68 8.90
N ALA A 326 13.61 6.54 9.40
CA ALA A 326 14.40 5.75 10.34
C ALA A 326 15.75 5.31 9.74
N ASN A 327 15.83 5.12 8.44
CA ASN A 327 17.04 4.77 7.70
C ASN A 327 17.79 5.98 7.12
N ARG A 328 17.52 7.19 7.57
CA ARG A 328 18.19 8.42 7.10
C ARG A 328 18.09 8.60 5.57
N ALA A 329 16.98 8.25 4.97
CA ALA A 329 16.78 8.39 3.54
C ALA A 329 16.69 9.87 3.11
N THR A 330 17.13 10.14 1.89
CA THR A 330 16.69 11.29 1.11
C THR A 330 15.57 10.81 0.20
N GLN A 331 14.42 11.44 0.25
CA GLN A 331 13.26 10.99 -0.50
C GLN A 331 12.53 12.10 -1.24
N VAL A 332 11.83 11.73 -2.30
CA VAL A 332 10.90 12.61 -3.01
C VAL A 332 9.50 12.42 -2.46
N MET A 333 8.79 13.51 -2.27
CA MET A 333 7.37 13.54 -1.93
C MET A 333 6.65 14.45 -2.93
N TYR A 334 5.64 13.95 -3.61
CA TYR A 334 4.94 14.66 -4.66
C TYR A 334 3.45 14.77 -4.37
N GLU A 335 2.94 16.02 -4.41
CA GLU A 335 1.51 16.30 -4.40
C GLU A 335 1.05 16.52 -5.83
N GLY A 336 0.25 15.61 -6.36
CA GLY A 336 -0.31 15.74 -7.69
C GLY A 336 -0.61 14.41 -8.36
N THR A 337 -1.11 14.50 -9.59
CA THR A 337 -1.35 13.35 -10.45
C THR A 337 -0.21 13.15 -11.46
N PRO A 338 0.02 11.93 -11.95
CA PRO A 338 1.17 11.65 -12.83
C PRO A 338 1.04 12.27 -14.24
N ASP A 339 -0.14 12.78 -14.59
CA ASP A 339 -0.48 13.35 -15.89
C ASP A 339 -0.58 14.88 -15.92
N THR A 340 -0.33 15.56 -14.81
CA THR A 340 -0.49 17.01 -14.70
C THR A 340 0.83 17.70 -14.34
N PRO A 341 1.27 18.71 -15.10
CA PRO A 341 0.61 19.37 -16.26
C PRO A 341 0.69 18.58 -17.57
N HIS A 342 1.48 17.51 -17.64
CA HIS A 342 1.65 16.66 -18.82
C HIS A 342 1.99 15.21 -18.42
N ARG A 343 1.79 14.27 -19.32
CA ARG A 343 2.00 12.82 -19.07
C ARG A 343 3.47 12.42 -18.82
N GLY A 344 4.41 13.32 -19.03
CA GLY A 344 5.83 13.13 -18.69
C GLY A 344 6.20 13.55 -17.27
N ARG A 345 5.27 14.14 -16.51
CA ARG A 345 5.53 14.72 -15.19
C ARG A 345 6.21 13.77 -14.20
N PHE A 346 5.79 12.54 -14.18
CA PHE A 346 6.35 11.51 -13.29
C PHE A 346 7.84 11.25 -13.60
N TRP A 347 8.18 11.18 -14.86
CA TRP A 347 9.55 10.93 -15.34
C TRP A 347 10.45 12.15 -15.16
N GLU A 348 9.88 13.34 -15.35
CA GLU A 348 10.55 14.61 -15.08
C GLU A 348 11.01 14.70 -13.61
N LEU A 349 10.22 14.23 -12.66
CA LEU A 349 10.58 14.20 -11.25
C LEU A 349 11.74 13.23 -10.98
N ILE A 350 11.75 12.06 -11.63
CA ILE A 350 12.84 11.09 -11.52
C ILE A 350 14.14 11.69 -12.05
N GLU A 351 14.11 12.31 -13.22
CA GLU A 351 15.28 13.00 -13.81
C GLU A 351 15.76 14.15 -12.93
N LYS A 352 14.86 15.04 -12.51
CA LYS A 352 15.15 16.23 -11.71
C LYS A 352 15.83 15.89 -10.39
N TYR A 353 15.30 14.94 -9.65
CA TYR A 353 15.81 14.57 -8.33
C TYR A 353 16.80 13.41 -8.37
N ARG A 354 17.12 12.88 -9.55
CA ARG A 354 18.02 11.73 -9.70
C ARG A 354 17.57 10.54 -8.85
N VAL A 355 16.29 10.23 -8.91
CA VAL A 355 15.71 9.11 -8.15
C VAL A 355 16.39 7.80 -8.49
N THR A 356 16.81 7.06 -7.47
CA THR A 356 17.52 5.78 -7.62
C THR A 356 16.65 4.57 -7.30
N ILE A 357 15.63 4.77 -6.45
CA ILE A 357 14.68 3.73 -6.04
C ILE A 357 13.27 4.26 -6.25
N LEU A 358 12.49 3.57 -7.08
CA LEU A 358 11.09 3.90 -7.34
C LEU A 358 10.19 2.79 -6.83
N TYR A 359 9.22 3.14 -5.97
CA TYR A 359 8.22 2.23 -5.43
C TYR A 359 6.82 2.73 -5.74
N THR A 360 6.08 2.00 -6.57
CA THR A 360 4.76 2.43 -7.06
C THR A 360 3.82 1.25 -7.30
N ALA A 361 2.57 1.53 -7.62
CA ALA A 361 1.53 0.51 -7.79
C ALA A 361 1.44 0.00 -9.25
N PRO A 362 1.09 -1.28 -9.47
CA PRO A 362 0.84 -1.85 -10.80
C PRO A 362 -0.17 -1.08 -11.64
N THR A 363 -1.22 -0.54 -11.02
CA THR A 363 -2.19 0.33 -11.69
C THR A 363 -1.53 1.56 -12.31
N THR A 364 -0.57 2.19 -11.63
CA THR A 364 0.19 3.32 -12.17
C THR A 364 1.04 2.88 -13.37
N ILE A 365 1.69 1.72 -13.28
CA ILE A 365 2.48 1.14 -14.38
C ILE A 365 1.59 0.88 -15.60
N ARG A 366 0.42 0.26 -15.43
CA ARG A 366 -0.53 0.01 -16.53
C ARG A 366 -1.04 1.31 -17.17
N THR A 367 -1.22 2.36 -16.37
CA THR A 367 -1.56 3.68 -16.90
C THR A 367 -0.46 4.22 -17.81
N PHE A 368 0.80 4.08 -17.41
CA PHE A 368 1.94 4.47 -18.24
C PHE A 368 2.06 3.62 -19.52
N MET A 369 1.80 2.31 -19.42
CA MET A 369 1.74 1.43 -20.59
C MET A 369 0.68 1.90 -21.61
N LYS A 370 -0.50 2.31 -21.12
CA LYS A 370 -1.57 2.86 -21.95
C LYS A 370 -1.14 4.14 -22.66
N TRP A 371 -0.37 5.00 -22.01
CA TRP A 371 0.11 6.25 -22.61
C TRP A 371 1.25 6.05 -23.61
N GLY A 372 1.97 4.94 -23.53
CA GLY A 372 3.03 4.56 -24.45
C GLY A 372 4.43 4.72 -23.88
N ALA A 373 5.36 3.94 -24.43
CA ALA A 373 6.76 3.91 -24.01
C ALA A 373 7.60 5.10 -24.49
N ASP A 374 7.10 5.87 -25.46
CA ASP A 374 7.83 7.02 -26.02
C ASP A 374 7.98 8.15 -25.01
N ILE A 375 6.97 8.31 -24.13
CA ILE A 375 6.98 9.38 -23.11
C ILE A 375 8.14 9.20 -22.11
N PRO A 376 8.31 8.07 -21.41
CA PRO A 376 9.45 7.90 -20.51
C PRO A 376 10.80 7.92 -21.24
N ALA A 377 10.84 7.58 -22.52
CA ALA A 377 12.07 7.61 -23.31
C ALA A 377 12.62 9.03 -23.59
N GLU A 378 11.82 10.06 -23.36
CA GLU A 378 12.25 11.47 -23.47
C GLU A 378 13.06 11.94 -22.27
N PHE A 379 13.11 11.18 -21.17
CA PHE A 379 13.73 11.55 -19.90
C PHE A 379 14.94 10.67 -19.55
N ASP A 380 15.89 11.23 -18.79
CA ASP A 380 17.03 10.47 -18.27
C ASP A 380 16.64 9.69 -17.02
N LEU A 381 16.32 8.42 -17.20
CA LEU A 381 16.00 7.47 -16.11
C LEU A 381 17.21 6.64 -15.65
N SER A 382 18.42 6.99 -16.09
CA SER A 382 19.64 6.22 -15.81
C SER A 382 20.05 6.19 -14.34
N SER A 383 19.51 7.10 -13.52
CA SER A 383 19.72 7.08 -12.06
C SER A 383 19.02 5.92 -11.36
N LEU A 384 17.94 5.39 -11.93
CA LEU A 384 17.21 4.29 -11.33
C LEU A 384 18.10 3.04 -11.17
N ARG A 385 18.05 2.45 -9.99
CA ARG A 385 18.82 1.28 -9.56
C ARG A 385 17.90 0.11 -9.16
N ILE A 386 16.81 0.40 -8.44
CA ILE A 386 15.82 -0.57 -7.99
C ILE A 386 14.42 -0.04 -8.28
N LEU A 387 13.55 -0.92 -8.73
CA LEU A 387 12.12 -0.68 -8.90
C LEU A 387 11.33 -1.54 -7.93
N GLY A 388 10.20 -1.04 -7.47
CA GLY A 388 9.31 -1.78 -6.58
C GLY A 388 7.85 -1.67 -7.00
N SER A 389 7.08 -2.70 -6.64
CA SER A 389 5.65 -2.80 -6.89
C SER A 389 4.90 -3.07 -5.60
N VAL A 390 3.76 -2.41 -5.41
CA VAL A 390 2.95 -2.45 -4.17
C VAL A 390 1.45 -2.33 -4.41
N GLY A 391 0.69 -2.94 -3.51
CA GLY A 391 -0.75 -2.71 -3.33
C GLY A 391 -1.67 -3.68 -4.04
N GLU A 392 -1.22 -4.31 -5.09
CA GLU A 392 -1.92 -5.36 -5.83
C GLU A 392 -0.92 -6.27 -6.55
N PRO A 393 -1.30 -7.50 -6.95
CA PRO A 393 -0.43 -8.33 -7.77
C PRO A 393 -0.11 -7.63 -9.10
N ILE A 394 1.16 -7.66 -9.51
CA ILE A 394 1.58 -7.19 -10.83
C ILE A 394 1.55 -8.35 -11.82
N ASN A 395 0.90 -8.16 -12.97
CA ASN A 395 0.93 -9.17 -14.00
C ASN A 395 2.29 -9.21 -14.72
N PRO A 396 2.71 -10.37 -15.29
CA PRO A 396 4.01 -10.52 -15.92
C PRO A 396 4.30 -9.49 -17.02
N GLU A 397 3.30 -9.11 -17.81
CA GLU A 397 3.48 -8.14 -18.91
C GLU A 397 3.75 -6.72 -18.39
N ALA A 398 3.06 -6.27 -17.35
CA ALA A 398 3.33 -4.99 -16.70
C ALA A 398 4.70 -5.00 -16.01
N TRP A 399 5.09 -6.14 -15.40
CA TRP A 399 6.40 -6.33 -14.81
C TRP A 399 7.50 -6.21 -15.88
N MET A 400 7.35 -6.88 -17.03
CA MET A 400 8.31 -6.82 -18.14
C MET A 400 8.43 -5.41 -18.70
N TRP A 401 7.29 -4.73 -18.92
CA TRP A 401 7.31 -3.35 -19.40
C TRP A 401 8.05 -2.42 -18.42
N TYR A 402 7.78 -2.58 -17.12
CA TYR A 402 8.42 -1.82 -16.06
C TYR A 402 9.94 -2.07 -16.03
N HIS A 403 10.34 -3.35 -16.11
CA HIS A 403 11.74 -3.75 -16.15
C HIS A 403 12.48 -3.20 -17.39
N GLU A 404 11.90 -3.36 -18.57
CA GLU A 404 12.55 -2.99 -19.82
C GLU A 404 12.50 -1.49 -20.12
N LYS A 405 11.31 -0.87 -20.00
CA LYS A 405 11.09 0.51 -20.45
C LYS A 405 11.49 1.54 -19.40
N ILE A 406 11.32 1.23 -18.14
CA ILE A 406 11.67 2.13 -17.04
C ILE A 406 13.02 1.74 -16.43
N GLY A 407 13.22 0.49 -16.13
CA GLY A 407 14.46 -0.04 -15.57
C GLY A 407 15.60 -0.24 -16.56
N GLY A 408 15.35 -0.07 -17.87
CA GLY A 408 16.35 -0.24 -18.92
C GLY A 408 16.93 -1.66 -18.99
N GLY A 409 16.21 -2.67 -18.53
CA GLY A 409 16.63 -4.07 -18.44
C GLY A 409 17.72 -4.35 -17.37
N ARG A 410 18.09 -3.34 -16.57
CA ARG A 410 19.18 -3.45 -15.56
C ARG A 410 18.68 -3.38 -14.12
N CYS A 411 17.53 -2.73 -13.86
CA CYS A 411 16.99 -2.59 -12.51
C CYS A 411 16.21 -3.84 -12.12
N PRO A 412 16.52 -4.50 -10.99
CA PRO A 412 15.66 -5.53 -10.45
C PRO A 412 14.35 -4.91 -9.97
N ILE A 413 13.27 -5.71 -10.04
CA ILE A 413 11.97 -5.34 -9.51
C ILE A 413 11.71 -6.14 -8.24
N VAL A 414 11.43 -5.44 -7.14
CA VAL A 414 10.93 -6.05 -5.91
C VAL A 414 9.41 -5.94 -5.90
N ASP A 415 8.75 -7.06 -6.14
CA ASP A 415 7.29 -7.19 -6.05
C ASP A 415 6.94 -7.58 -4.62
N THR A 416 6.21 -6.69 -3.93
CA THR A 416 6.01 -6.81 -2.49
C THR A 416 4.58 -7.18 -2.15
N TRP A 417 4.42 -8.19 -1.29
CA TRP A 417 3.13 -8.47 -0.66
C TRP A 417 3.15 -8.10 0.81
N TRP A 418 2.16 -7.35 1.20
CA TRP A 418 1.85 -6.97 2.57
C TRP A 418 0.51 -6.25 2.64
N GLN A 419 0.04 -5.95 3.84
CA GLN A 419 -1.27 -5.38 4.10
C GLN A 419 -1.17 -4.26 5.15
N THR A 420 -2.23 -3.48 5.31
CA THR A 420 -2.36 -2.56 6.46
C THR A 420 -2.20 -3.33 7.77
N GLU A 421 -2.80 -4.50 7.84
CA GLU A 421 -2.75 -5.42 8.98
C GLU A 421 -1.34 -5.95 9.28
N THR A 422 -0.51 -6.13 8.28
CA THR A 422 0.86 -6.62 8.49
C THR A 422 1.85 -5.51 8.85
N GLY A 423 1.51 -4.26 8.55
CA GLY A 423 2.30 -3.08 8.88
C GLY A 423 3.58 -2.89 8.06
N ALA A 424 4.17 -3.98 7.57
CA ALA A 424 5.40 -3.98 6.79
C ALA A 424 5.38 -5.10 5.74
N ILE A 425 6.30 -5.05 4.79
CA ILE A 425 6.50 -6.06 3.75
C ILE A 425 6.83 -7.41 4.41
N LEU A 426 6.16 -8.47 3.97
CA LEU A 426 6.37 -9.84 4.46
C LEU A 426 6.88 -10.80 3.39
N ILE A 427 6.42 -10.64 2.13
CA ILE A 427 6.84 -11.48 1.02
C ILE A 427 7.38 -10.56 -0.07
N SER A 428 8.62 -10.79 -0.47
CA SER A 428 9.30 -10.01 -1.51
C SER A 428 10.60 -10.70 -1.91
N PRO A 429 11.04 -10.56 -3.16
CA PRO A 429 12.42 -10.87 -3.49
C PRO A 429 13.38 -9.89 -2.79
N LEU A 430 14.60 -10.33 -2.55
CA LEU A 430 15.74 -9.50 -2.15
C LEU A 430 16.59 -9.22 -3.39
N PRO A 431 16.86 -7.94 -3.75
CA PRO A 431 17.43 -7.59 -5.05
C PRO A 431 18.84 -8.13 -5.31
N GLY A 432 19.61 -8.39 -4.24
CA GLY A 432 20.96 -8.97 -4.34
C GLY A 432 21.03 -10.49 -4.19
N VAL A 433 19.90 -11.16 -3.97
CA VAL A 433 19.85 -12.59 -3.62
C VAL A 433 18.94 -13.40 -4.54
N THR A 434 17.75 -12.88 -4.81
CA THR A 434 16.66 -13.66 -5.43
C THR A 434 16.73 -13.60 -6.94
N VAL A 435 16.63 -14.75 -7.61
CA VAL A 435 16.39 -14.82 -9.06
C VAL A 435 14.93 -14.48 -9.31
N LEU A 436 14.68 -13.33 -9.97
CA LEU A 436 13.35 -12.76 -10.10
C LEU A 436 12.49 -13.54 -11.11
N LYS A 437 11.20 -13.60 -10.83
CA LYS A 437 10.16 -14.18 -11.69
C LYS A 437 9.09 -13.11 -11.93
N PRO A 438 8.83 -12.70 -13.17
CA PRO A 438 7.81 -11.69 -13.46
C PRO A 438 6.43 -12.05 -12.89
N GLY A 439 5.90 -11.19 -12.01
CA GLY A 439 4.58 -11.37 -11.40
C GLY A 439 4.53 -12.19 -10.11
N SER A 440 5.69 -12.62 -9.58
CA SER A 440 5.76 -13.34 -8.30
C SER A 440 6.36 -12.47 -7.20
N ALA A 441 5.73 -12.46 -6.03
CA ALA A 441 6.30 -11.92 -4.80
C ALA A 441 7.35 -12.89 -4.19
N GLN A 442 7.40 -14.11 -4.66
CA GLN A 442 8.35 -15.19 -4.46
C GLN A 442 8.36 -15.76 -3.04
N ARG A 443 9.23 -15.32 -2.16
CA ARG A 443 9.37 -16.00 -0.87
C ARG A 443 9.19 -15.05 0.30
N PRO A 444 8.75 -15.56 1.46
CA PRO A 444 8.74 -14.80 2.69
C PRO A 444 10.13 -14.25 2.99
N LEU A 445 10.19 -13.04 3.54
CA LEU A 445 11.45 -12.44 3.98
C LEU A 445 12.05 -13.21 5.16
N PRO A 446 13.36 -13.12 5.40
CA PRO A 446 13.98 -13.72 6.59
C PRO A 446 13.22 -13.36 7.88
N GLY A 447 12.95 -14.34 8.73
CA GLY A 447 12.21 -14.16 9.99
C GLY A 447 10.69 -14.10 9.86
N VAL A 448 10.14 -14.26 8.65
CA VAL A 448 8.70 -14.28 8.38
C VAL A 448 8.23 -15.70 8.08
N GLY A 449 7.27 -16.19 8.86
CA GLY A 449 6.57 -17.45 8.60
C GLY A 449 5.34 -17.23 7.75
N ALA A 450 5.34 -17.75 6.51
CA ALA A 450 4.17 -17.73 5.63
C ALA A 450 4.11 -19.00 4.80
N ASP A 451 2.89 -19.43 4.47
CA ASP A 451 2.66 -20.60 3.63
C ASP A 451 1.35 -20.49 2.84
N VAL A 452 1.16 -21.38 1.89
CA VAL A 452 -0.08 -21.57 1.16
C VAL A 452 -0.72 -22.87 1.61
N VAL A 453 -1.98 -22.80 2.06
CA VAL A 453 -2.69 -23.93 2.65
C VAL A 453 -4.01 -24.21 1.93
N ASP A 454 -4.50 -25.46 2.05
CA ASP A 454 -5.81 -25.88 1.58
C ASP A 454 -6.95 -25.44 2.53
N ASP A 455 -8.18 -25.83 2.25
CA ASP A 455 -9.36 -25.54 3.08
C ASP A 455 -9.27 -26.12 4.51
N ALA A 456 -8.46 -27.15 4.70
CA ALA A 456 -8.21 -27.79 6.01
C ALA A 456 -7.03 -27.18 6.76
N GLY A 457 -6.37 -26.17 6.19
CA GLY A 457 -5.18 -25.54 6.78
C GLY A 457 -3.90 -26.36 6.63
N LYS A 458 -3.86 -27.34 5.72
CA LYS A 458 -2.67 -28.13 5.41
C LYS A 458 -1.86 -27.44 4.31
N PRO A 459 -0.52 -27.39 4.45
CA PRO A 459 0.34 -26.87 3.38
C PRO A 459 0.09 -27.58 2.05
N VAL A 460 -0.09 -26.81 0.99
CA VAL A 460 -0.19 -27.37 -0.37
C VAL A 460 1.20 -27.74 -0.88
N PRO A 461 1.33 -28.78 -1.72
CA PRO A 461 2.59 -29.12 -2.37
C PRO A 461 3.01 -28.02 -3.35
N ASN A 462 4.26 -28.03 -3.79
CA ASN A 462 4.71 -27.22 -4.91
C ASN A 462 3.88 -27.52 -6.15
N GLY A 463 3.53 -26.49 -6.91
CA GLY A 463 2.54 -26.56 -8.00
C GLY A 463 1.09 -26.39 -7.53
N GLY A 464 0.82 -26.41 -6.23
CA GLY A 464 -0.53 -26.29 -5.66
C GLY A 464 -0.95 -24.86 -5.34
N GLY A 465 -2.26 -24.63 -5.30
CA GLY A 465 -2.87 -23.36 -4.93
C GLY A 465 -3.81 -23.47 -3.73
N GLY A 466 -4.00 -22.36 -3.03
CA GLY A 466 -4.82 -22.31 -1.82
C GLY A 466 -4.93 -20.90 -1.23
N TYR A 467 -4.87 -20.85 0.08
CA TYR A 467 -4.98 -19.63 0.87
C TYR A 467 -3.64 -19.22 1.45
N LEU A 468 -3.29 -17.95 1.31
CA LEU A 468 -2.12 -17.41 1.98
C LEU A 468 -2.39 -17.27 3.48
N VAL A 469 -1.49 -17.82 4.28
CA VAL A 469 -1.51 -17.71 5.73
C VAL A 469 -0.15 -17.27 6.26
N LEU A 470 -0.16 -16.60 7.41
CA LEU A 470 1.05 -16.34 8.17
C LEU A 470 1.07 -17.32 9.36
N THR A 471 2.16 -18.06 9.47
CA THR A 471 2.26 -19.20 10.39
C THR A 471 2.83 -18.84 11.74
N GLU A 472 3.40 -17.64 11.86
CA GLU A 472 4.02 -17.13 13.08
C GLU A 472 3.78 -15.62 13.21
N PRO A 473 3.72 -15.09 14.43
CA PRO A 473 3.63 -13.64 14.65
C PRO A 473 4.90 -12.93 14.17
N TRP A 474 4.75 -11.69 13.70
CA TRP A 474 5.83 -10.84 13.21
C TRP A 474 5.82 -9.49 13.93
N PRO A 475 6.94 -8.76 14.01
CA PRO A 475 7.04 -7.56 14.85
C PRO A 475 6.04 -6.45 14.51
N ALA A 476 5.79 -6.20 13.22
CA ALA A 476 4.85 -5.18 12.74
C ALA A 476 3.40 -5.68 12.61
N MET A 477 3.07 -6.82 13.21
CA MET A 477 1.70 -7.36 13.21
C MET A 477 0.73 -6.37 13.88
N LEU A 478 -0.46 -6.20 13.29
CA LEU A 478 -1.53 -5.48 13.97
C LEU A 478 -1.74 -6.04 15.37
N ARG A 479 -2.04 -5.19 16.32
CA ARG A 479 -2.31 -5.65 17.70
C ARG A 479 -3.76 -6.04 17.89
N THR A 480 -4.67 -5.32 17.26
CA THR A 480 -6.11 -5.60 17.26
C THR A 480 -6.83 -4.70 16.26
N ILE A 481 -8.14 -4.86 16.12
CA ILE A 481 -9.05 -3.85 15.59
C ILE A 481 -9.43 -2.92 16.76
N TRP A 482 -9.27 -1.62 16.57
CA TRP A 482 -9.53 -0.62 17.60
C TRP A 482 -10.92 -0.77 18.23
N GLY A 483 -10.92 -1.03 19.55
CA GLY A 483 -12.15 -1.20 20.33
C GLY A 483 -12.97 -2.47 20.03
N ASP A 484 -12.42 -3.45 19.28
CA ASP A 484 -13.18 -4.62 18.82
C ASP A 484 -12.29 -5.87 18.67
N ASP A 485 -11.81 -6.39 19.79
CA ASP A 485 -10.96 -7.59 19.84
C ASP A 485 -11.68 -8.85 19.32
N GLU A 486 -13.00 -8.94 19.52
CA GLU A 486 -13.80 -10.06 19.01
C GLU A 486 -13.79 -10.09 17.47
N ARG A 487 -13.99 -8.95 16.84
CA ARG A 487 -13.92 -8.81 15.39
C ARG A 487 -12.51 -9.10 14.84
N TYR A 488 -11.47 -8.74 15.59
CA TYR A 488 -10.08 -9.08 15.24
C TYR A 488 -9.89 -10.60 15.18
N VAL A 489 -10.32 -11.31 16.22
CA VAL A 489 -10.23 -12.78 16.26
C VAL A 489 -11.06 -13.41 15.15
N ASP A 490 -12.30 -12.98 14.99
CA ASP A 490 -13.22 -13.54 13.99
C ASP A 490 -12.74 -13.32 12.56
N THR A 491 -12.20 -12.13 12.26
CA THR A 491 -11.78 -11.78 10.90
C THR A 491 -10.52 -12.53 10.46
N TYR A 492 -9.53 -12.63 11.33
CA TYR A 492 -8.18 -13.04 10.92
C TYR A 492 -7.73 -14.39 11.44
N TRP A 493 -8.37 -14.92 12.50
CA TRP A 493 -7.87 -16.11 13.20
C TRP A 493 -8.88 -17.25 13.27
N SER A 494 -10.17 -17.01 13.05
CA SER A 494 -11.20 -18.03 13.20
C SER A 494 -11.11 -19.15 12.17
N ARG A 495 -10.71 -18.84 10.91
CA ARG A 495 -10.71 -19.81 9.81
C ARG A 495 -9.71 -20.95 10.02
N PHE A 496 -8.51 -20.65 10.52
CA PHE A 496 -7.43 -21.60 10.75
C PHE A 496 -7.00 -21.61 12.22
N ARG A 497 -7.99 -21.55 13.09
CA ARG A 497 -7.79 -21.46 14.55
C ARG A 497 -6.98 -22.62 15.11
N ASP A 498 -7.28 -23.84 14.65
CA ASP A 498 -6.63 -25.07 15.15
C ASP A 498 -5.15 -25.13 14.79
N GLN A 499 -4.75 -24.46 13.71
CA GLN A 499 -3.35 -24.34 13.27
C GLN A 499 -2.67 -23.10 13.90
N GLY A 500 -3.42 -22.16 14.45
CA GLY A 500 -2.90 -20.90 14.95
C GLY A 500 -2.40 -19.97 13.83
N TYR A 501 -2.98 -20.05 12.63
CA TYR A 501 -2.54 -19.25 11.48
C TYR A 501 -3.39 -18.00 11.29
N TYR A 502 -2.69 -16.90 10.99
CA TYR A 502 -3.33 -15.68 10.51
C TYR A 502 -3.80 -15.86 9.07
N PHE A 503 -5.05 -15.60 8.81
CA PHE A 503 -5.67 -15.65 7.48
C PHE A 503 -5.57 -14.31 6.78
N ALA A 504 -4.74 -14.23 5.73
CA ALA A 504 -4.52 -12.99 4.98
C ALA A 504 -5.73 -12.55 4.13
N GLY A 505 -6.64 -13.46 3.83
CA GLY A 505 -7.77 -13.20 2.93
C GLY A 505 -7.37 -13.13 1.46
N ASP A 506 -6.15 -13.56 1.11
CA ASP A 506 -5.61 -13.64 -0.24
C ASP A 506 -5.48 -15.10 -0.68
N GLY A 507 -5.82 -15.35 -1.96
CA GLY A 507 -5.49 -16.59 -2.64
C GLY A 507 -4.05 -16.55 -3.14
N ALA A 508 -3.38 -17.68 -3.08
CA ALA A 508 -2.00 -17.81 -3.54
C ALA A 508 -1.75 -19.20 -4.11
N LYS A 509 -0.68 -19.34 -4.89
CA LYS A 509 -0.15 -20.62 -5.33
C LYS A 509 1.34 -20.69 -5.09
N LYS A 510 1.87 -21.89 -4.98
CA LYS A 510 3.30 -22.17 -5.07
C LYS A 510 3.63 -22.65 -6.47
N ASP A 511 4.71 -22.21 -7.03
CA ASP A 511 5.24 -22.83 -8.25
C ASP A 511 6.05 -24.09 -7.92
N GLU A 512 6.65 -24.71 -8.94
CA GLU A 512 7.44 -25.94 -8.78
C GLU A 512 8.69 -25.75 -7.90
N GLU A 513 9.17 -24.51 -7.77
CA GLU A 513 10.32 -24.14 -6.93
C GLU A 513 9.89 -23.73 -5.51
N GLY A 514 8.57 -23.62 -5.27
CA GLY A 514 7.98 -23.22 -3.99
C GLY A 514 7.78 -21.71 -3.82
N ASP A 515 8.04 -20.91 -4.85
CA ASP A 515 7.82 -19.48 -4.81
C ASP A 515 6.33 -19.15 -4.84
N ILE A 516 5.94 -18.11 -4.09
CA ILE A 516 4.56 -17.70 -3.88
C ILE A 516 4.11 -16.69 -4.93
N TRP A 517 2.97 -17.00 -5.53
CA TRP A 517 2.27 -16.14 -6.49
C TRP A 517 0.94 -15.71 -5.90
N LEU A 518 0.71 -14.42 -5.82
CA LEU A 518 -0.55 -13.88 -5.32
C LEU A 518 -1.61 -13.93 -6.44
N LEU A 519 -2.78 -14.47 -6.10
CA LEU A 519 -3.90 -14.66 -7.04
C LEU A 519 -5.06 -13.65 -6.77
N GLY A 520 -4.83 -12.69 -5.88
CA GLY A 520 -5.82 -11.70 -5.47
C GLY A 520 -6.64 -12.11 -4.25
N ARG A 521 -7.70 -11.35 -3.95
CA ARG A 521 -8.55 -11.61 -2.79
C ARG A 521 -9.34 -12.90 -2.95
N VAL A 522 -9.51 -13.64 -1.86
CA VAL A 522 -10.32 -14.87 -1.85
C VAL A 522 -11.76 -14.60 -2.32
N ASP A 523 -12.28 -13.41 -2.02
CA ASP A 523 -13.63 -13.00 -2.45
C ASP A 523 -13.73 -12.75 -3.97
N ASP A 524 -12.60 -12.62 -4.67
CA ASP A 524 -12.52 -12.42 -6.11
C ASP A 524 -12.22 -13.71 -6.89
N VAL A 525 -12.08 -14.86 -6.22
CA VAL A 525 -11.95 -16.17 -6.86
C VAL A 525 -13.31 -16.61 -7.41
N MET A 526 -13.33 -16.97 -8.69
CA MET A 526 -14.52 -17.42 -9.40
C MET A 526 -14.67 -18.93 -9.30
N ASN A 527 -15.90 -19.42 -9.16
CA ASN A 527 -16.21 -20.85 -9.22
C ASN A 527 -16.94 -21.17 -10.54
N VAL A 528 -16.18 -21.62 -11.52
CA VAL A 528 -16.67 -21.92 -12.87
C VAL A 528 -16.69 -23.44 -13.06
N SER A 529 -17.88 -24.03 -13.16
CA SER A 529 -18.05 -25.49 -13.34
C SER A 529 -17.31 -26.34 -12.29
N GLY A 530 -17.24 -25.86 -11.04
CA GLY A 530 -16.52 -26.54 -9.96
C GLY A 530 -15.02 -26.23 -9.86
N HIS A 531 -14.47 -25.50 -10.82
CA HIS A 531 -13.08 -25.03 -10.80
C HIS A 531 -12.98 -23.66 -10.15
N ARG A 532 -11.98 -23.47 -9.29
CA ARG A 532 -11.67 -22.19 -8.66
C ARG A 532 -10.62 -21.46 -9.49
N ILE A 533 -11.07 -20.43 -10.22
CA ILE A 533 -10.25 -19.66 -11.16
C ILE A 533 -10.01 -18.27 -10.58
N SER A 534 -8.76 -17.85 -10.55
CA SER A 534 -8.39 -16.49 -10.14
C SER A 534 -8.77 -15.47 -11.22
N THR A 535 -9.39 -14.35 -10.80
CA THR A 535 -9.61 -13.21 -11.70
C THR A 535 -8.28 -12.70 -12.26
N THR A 536 -7.23 -12.67 -11.44
CA THR A 536 -5.88 -12.18 -11.82
C THR A 536 -5.24 -13.00 -12.95
N GLU A 537 -5.44 -14.32 -12.97
CA GLU A 537 -4.90 -15.16 -14.05
C GLU A 537 -5.57 -14.85 -15.40
N VAL A 538 -6.89 -14.66 -15.39
CA VAL A 538 -7.64 -14.30 -16.61
C VAL A 538 -7.30 -12.87 -17.05
N GLU A 539 -7.16 -11.93 -16.10
CA GLU A 539 -6.71 -10.55 -16.37
C GLU A 539 -5.31 -10.55 -17.01
N SER A 540 -4.38 -11.34 -16.48
CA SER A 540 -3.02 -11.47 -17.02
C SER A 540 -3.03 -12.01 -18.45
N ALA A 541 -3.84 -13.03 -18.73
CA ALA A 541 -3.98 -13.57 -20.08
C ALA A 541 -4.57 -12.51 -21.05
N LEU A 542 -5.55 -11.72 -20.61
CA LEU A 542 -6.09 -10.65 -21.46
C LEU A 542 -5.06 -9.57 -21.74
N VAL A 543 -4.30 -9.13 -20.74
CA VAL A 543 -3.28 -8.08 -20.88
C VAL A 543 -2.07 -8.52 -21.71
N SER A 544 -1.80 -9.83 -21.79
CA SER A 544 -0.76 -10.37 -22.70
C SER A 544 -1.10 -10.17 -24.19
N HIS A 545 -2.37 -9.93 -24.52
CA HIS A 545 -2.75 -9.60 -25.89
C HIS A 545 -2.32 -8.16 -26.27
N PRO A 546 -1.68 -7.96 -27.45
CA PRO A 546 -1.10 -6.66 -27.82
C PRO A 546 -2.07 -5.47 -27.82
N THR A 547 -3.36 -5.71 -28.02
CA THR A 547 -4.37 -4.64 -28.07
C THR A 547 -4.91 -4.24 -26.71
N VAL A 548 -4.67 -5.02 -25.64
CA VAL A 548 -5.23 -4.77 -24.31
C VAL A 548 -4.24 -3.98 -23.47
N ALA A 549 -4.68 -2.85 -22.92
CA ALA A 549 -3.90 -2.05 -21.99
C ALA A 549 -4.14 -2.44 -20.53
N GLU A 550 -5.40 -2.72 -20.16
CA GLU A 550 -5.79 -3.09 -18.81
C GLU A 550 -7.04 -3.98 -18.88
N ALA A 551 -7.18 -4.87 -17.91
CA ALA A 551 -8.34 -5.74 -17.79
C ALA A 551 -8.78 -5.86 -16.32
N ALA A 552 -10.09 -6.01 -16.11
CA ALA A 552 -10.68 -6.42 -14.85
C ALA A 552 -11.68 -7.55 -15.10
N VAL A 553 -11.64 -8.56 -14.25
CA VAL A 553 -12.47 -9.76 -14.40
C VAL A 553 -13.29 -9.98 -13.15
N VAL A 554 -14.53 -10.42 -13.33
CA VAL A 554 -15.45 -10.78 -12.24
C VAL A 554 -16.20 -12.07 -12.59
N GLY A 555 -16.58 -12.83 -11.57
CA GLY A 555 -17.55 -13.91 -11.71
C GLY A 555 -18.97 -13.35 -11.60
N ALA A 556 -19.79 -13.58 -12.59
CA ALA A 556 -21.20 -13.29 -12.56
C ALA A 556 -22.03 -14.60 -12.50
N THR A 557 -23.19 -14.55 -11.88
CA THR A 557 -24.08 -15.74 -11.75
C THR A 557 -24.42 -16.32 -13.11
N ASP A 558 -24.23 -17.64 -13.26
CA ASP A 558 -24.52 -18.41 -14.46
C ASP A 558 -25.27 -19.68 -14.11
N PRO A 559 -26.44 -19.94 -14.73
CA PRO A 559 -27.28 -21.10 -14.39
C PRO A 559 -26.61 -22.44 -14.69
N THR A 560 -25.67 -22.49 -15.64
CA THR A 560 -25.04 -23.72 -16.11
C THR A 560 -23.72 -24.02 -15.41
N THR A 561 -22.90 -22.98 -15.20
CA THR A 561 -21.53 -23.12 -14.68
C THR A 561 -21.38 -22.67 -13.23
N GLY A 562 -22.47 -22.19 -12.59
CA GLY A 562 -22.46 -21.57 -11.28
C GLY A 562 -22.05 -20.10 -11.38
N GLN A 563 -20.87 -19.84 -11.90
CA GLN A 563 -20.41 -18.49 -12.29
C GLN A 563 -19.87 -18.52 -13.71
N GLY A 564 -20.15 -17.47 -14.48
CA GLY A 564 -19.57 -17.16 -15.78
C GLY A 564 -18.52 -16.07 -15.66
N ILE A 565 -17.43 -16.18 -16.38
CA ILE A 565 -16.36 -15.17 -16.39
C ILE A 565 -16.79 -13.98 -17.24
N VAL A 566 -16.82 -12.80 -16.64
CA VAL A 566 -17.09 -11.53 -17.32
C VAL A 566 -15.87 -10.64 -17.21
N ALA A 567 -15.37 -10.17 -18.35
CA ALA A 567 -14.18 -9.34 -18.44
C ALA A 567 -14.53 -7.94 -18.94
N PHE A 568 -13.85 -6.94 -18.40
CA PHE A 568 -13.87 -5.56 -18.81
C PHE A 568 -12.46 -5.20 -19.27
N VAL A 569 -12.29 -4.74 -20.50
CA VAL A 569 -10.98 -4.45 -21.07
C VAL A 569 -10.87 -3.01 -21.56
N ILE A 570 -9.72 -2.39 -21.30
CA ILE A 570 -9.32 -1.11 -21.88
C ILE A 570 -8.32 -1.41 -22.99
N LEU A 571 -8.56 -0.85 -24.16
CA LEU A 571 -7.68 -1.02 -25.32
C LEU A 571 -6.50 -0.04 -25.27
N ARG A 572 -5.40 -0.39 -25.93
CA ARG A 572 -4.25 0.50 -26.14
C ARG A 572 -4.58 1.56 -27.19
N GLY A 573 -4.06 2.77 -26.99
CA GLY A 573 -4.35 3.91 -27.83
C GLY A 573 -5.72 4.52 -27.58
N ASP A 574 -6.25 5.26 -28.53
CA ASP A 574 -7.55 5.95 -28.40
C ASP A 574 -8.73 5.10 -28.91
N ALA A 575 -8.51 3.82 -29.17
CA ALA A 575 -9.56 2.91 -29.63
C ALA A 575 -10.54 2.62 -28.48
N THR A 576 -11.81 2.96 -28.66
CA THR A 576 -12.89 2.75 -27.69
C THR A 576 -13.88 1.65 -28.11
N ASP A 577 -13.78 1.18 -29.35
CA ASP A 577 -14.63 0.12 -29.90
C ASP A 577 -13.77 -0.95 -30.55
N GLY A 578 -13.84 -2.16 -30.00
CA GLY A 578 -13.11 -3.32 -30.50
C GLY A 578 -13.88 -4.18 -31.50
N GLY A 579 -15.18 -3.94 -31.68
CA GLY A 579 -16.06 -4.78 -32.47
C GLY A 579 -16.17 -6.24 -32.02
N GLU A 580 -17.11 -6.99 -32.57
CA GLU A 580 -17.32 -8.40 -32.23
C GLU A 580 -16.11 -9.30 -32.56
N GLU A 581 -15.37 -8.98 -33.61
CA GLU A 581 -14.20 -9.75 -34.03
C GLU A 581 -13.07 -9.70 -32.98
N LEU A 582 -12.83 -8.55 -32.38
CA LEU A 582 -11.84 -8.42 -31.29
C LEU A 582 -12.28 -9.18 -30.05
N VAL A 583 -13.55 -9.11 -29.67
CA VAL A 583 -14.09 -9.88 -28.53
C VAL A 583 -13.88 -11.38 -28.73
N VAL A 584 -14.17 -11.91 -29.91
CA VAL A 584 -13.93 -13.33 -30.24
C VAL A 584 -12.44 -13.66 -30.17
N THR A 585 -11.58 -12.78 -30.69
CA THR A 585 -10.12 -12.95 -30.66
C THR A 585 -9.61 -13.01 -29.22
N LEU A 586 -10.02 -12.08 -28.35
CA LEU A 586 -9.62 -12.04 -26.94
C LEU A 586 -10.13 -13.26 -26.16
N ARG A 587 -11.36 -13.71 -26.39
CA ARG A 587 -11.90 -14.93 -25.79
C ARG A 587 -11.08 -16.17 -26.17
N ASN A 588 -10.71 -16.29 -27.43
CA ASN A 588 -9.88 -17.38 -27.91
C ASN A 588 -8.44 -17.28 -27.42
N HIS A 589 -7.91 -16.06 -27.26
CA HIS A 589 -6.60 -15.84 -26.68
C HIS A 589 -6.54 -16.36 -25.24
N VAL A 590 -7.51 -15.99 -24.37
CA VAL A 590 -7.57 -16.53 -23.00
C VAL A 590 -7.68 -18.05 -22.99
N ALA A 591 -8.53 -18.63 -23.87
CA ALA A 591 -8.66 -20.09 -23.96
C ALA A 591 -7.37 -20.79 -24.41
N LYS A 592 -6.55 -20.11 -25.22
CA LYS A 592 -5.22 -20.60 -25.64
C LYS A 592 -4.19 -20.51 -24.51
N GLU A 593 -4.15 -19.39 -23.81
CA GLU A 593 -3.14 -19.12 -22.78
C GLU A 593 -3.39 -19.91 -21.49
N ILE A 594 -4.65 -20.05 -21.08
CA ILE A 594 -5.01 -20.70 -19.81
C ILE A 594 -5.71 -22.05 -20.04
N GLY A 595 -6.62 -22.10 -21.00
CA GLY A 595 -7.46 -23.25 -21.26
C GLY A 595 -8.93 -22.87 -21.47
N PRO A 596 -9.71 -23.77 -22.10
CA PRO A 596 -11.12 -23.50 -22.43
C PRO A 596 -12.00 -23.17 -21.23
N ILE A 597 -11.67 -23.69 -20.04
CA ILE A 597 -12.43 -23.46 -18.80
C ILE A 597 -12.38 -21.99 -18.35
N ALA A 598 -11.30 -21.29 -18.66
CA ALA A 598 -11.10 -19.88 -18.31
C ALA A 598 -11.61 -18.91 -19.39
N LYS A 599 -12.20 -19.42 -20.48
CA LYS A 599 -12.69 -18.61 -21.59
C LYS A 599 -13.80 -17.67 -21.09
N PRO A 600 -13.64 -16.33 -21.18
CA PRO A 600 -14.68 -15.41 -20.75
C PRO A 600 -15.99 -15.65 -21.49
N ARG A 601 -17.09 -15.70 -20.76
CA ARG A 601 -18.43 -15.74 -21.35
C ARG A 601 -18.73 -14.45 -22.09
N GLN A 602 -18.32 -13.32 -21.47
CA GLN A 602 -18.54 -11.98 -22.02
C GLN A 602 -17.27 -11.14 -21.84
N ILE A 603 -16.94 -10.33 -22.83
CA ILE A 603 -15.93 -9.29 -22.77
C ILE A 603 -16.56 -7.98 -23.16
N MET A 604 -16.40 -6.96 -22.32
CA MET A 604 -16.85 -5.60 -22.56
C MET A 604 -15.64 -4.69 -22.73
N VAL A 605 -15.59 -3.96 -23.86
CA VAL A 605 -14.59 -2.92 -24.07
C VAL A 605 -15.10 -1.65 -23.41
N VAL A 606 -14.30 -1.08 -22.51
CA VAL A 606 -14.64 0.11 -21.73
C VAL A 606 -13.54 1.15 -21.84
N ALA A 607 -13.91 2.43 -21.75
CA ALA A 607 -12.95 3.51 -21.80
C ALA A 607 -12.12 3.61 -20.51
N GLU A 608 -12.72 3.27 -19.37
CA GLU A 608 -12.11 3.34 -18.03
C GLU A 608 -12.69 2.27 -17.13
N LEU A 609 -11.92 1.81 -16.13
CA LEU A 609 -12.36 0.90 -15.08
C LEU A 609 -12.72 1.68 -13.80
N PRO A 610 -13.73 1.23 -13.03
CA PRO A 610 -14.06 1.85 -11.75
C PRO A 610 -12.94 1.59 -10.76
N LYS A 611 -12.27 2.64 -10.35
CA LYS A 611 -11.14 2.58 -9.42
C LYS A 611 -11.41 3.42 -8.19
N THR A 612 -10.89 2.96 -7.07
CA THR A 612 -10.76 3.82 -5.91
C THR A 612 -9.79 4.95 -6.22
N ARG A 613 -9.78 5.98 -5.39
CA ARG A 613 -8.82 7.08 -5.51
C ARG A 613 -7.36 6.66 -5.33
N SER A 614 -7.12 5.49 -4.72
CA SER A 614 -5.81 4.84 -4.67
C SER A 614 -5.46 4.04 -5.93
N GLY A 615 -6.33 4.01 -6.93
CA GLY A 615 -6.13 3.28 -8.18
C GLY A 615 -6.58 1.81 -8.14
N LYS A 616 -7.05 1.29 -7.02
CA LYS A 616 -7.52 -0.09 -6.90
C LYS A 616 -8.84 -0.29 -7.63
N ILE A 617 -8.92 -1.31 -8.49
CA ILE A 617 -10.13 -1.66 -9.22
C ILE A 617 -11.24 -2.11 -8.25
N MET A 618 -12.44 -1.53 -8.41
CA MET A 618 -13.61 -1.84 -7.61
C MET A 618 -14.44 -2.97 -8.25
N ARG A 619 -13.93 -4.21 -8.17
CA ARG A 619 -14.56 -5.40 -8.79
C ARG A 619 -16.00 -5.61 -8.33
N ARG A 620 -16.34 -5.21 -7.12
CA ARG A 620 -17.73 -5.28 -6.62
C ARG A 620 -18.68 -4.52 -7.54
N LEU A 621 -18.34 -3.30 -7.93
CA LEU A 621 -19.17 -2.49 -8.84
C LEU A 621 -19.26 -3.11 -10.25
N LEU A 622 -18.17 -3.70 -10.74
CA LEU A 622 -18.18 -4.42 -12.01
C LEU A 622 -19.06 -5.67 -11.95
N ARG A 623 -19.10 -6.36 -10.80
CA ARG A 623 -19.99 -7.51 -10.58
C ARG A 623 -21.44 -7.06 -10.53
N ASP A 624 -21.77 -5.97 -9.83
CA ASP A 624 -23.12 -5.40 -9.80
C ASP A 624 -23.61 -5.08 -11.23
N VAL A 625 -22.72 -4.48 -12.04
CA VAL A 625 -22.99 -4.22 -13.46
C VAL A 625 -23.18 -5.51 -14.26
N ALA A 626 -22.29 -6.49 -14.12
CA ALA A 626 -22.37 -7.76 -14.85
C ALA A 626 -23.64 -8.56 -14.52
N GLU A 627 -24.19 -8.39 -13.32
CA GLU A 627 -25.41 -9.05 -12.83
C GLU A 627 -26.67 -8.18 -12.95
N ASN A 628 -26.57 -6.97 -13.56
CA ASN A 628 -27.66 -5.99 -13.64
C ASN A 628 -28.29 -5.65 -12.29
N ARG A 629 -27.47 -5.55 -11.23
CA ARG A 629 -27.89 -5.13 -9.89
C ARG A 629 -27.76 -3.63 -9.73
N ASP A 630 -28.48 -3.07 -8.74
CA ASP A 630 -28.24 -1.70 -8.31
C ASP A 630 -26.82 -1.55 -7.77
N LEU A 631 -26.17 -0.46 -8.16
CA LEU A 631 -24.80 -0.16 -7.69
C LEU A 631 -24.82 0.04 -6.17
N GLY A 632 -24.01 -0.72 -5.46
CA GLY A 632 -23.79 -0.51 -4.03
C GLY A 632 -23.01 0.78 -3.75
N ASP A 633 -22.38 0.86 -2.57
CA ASP A 633 -21.61 2.03 -2.13
C ASP A 633 -20.53 2.47 -3.14
N VAL A 634 -20.65 3.70 -3.64
CA VAL A 634 -19.75 4.33 -4.62
C VAL A 634 -18.89 5.44 -3.99
N THR A 635 -18.95 5.64 -2.69
CA THR A 635 -18.33 6.77 -1.98
C THR A 635 -16.79 6.83 -2.12
N THR A 636 -16.15 5.69 -2.37
CA THR A 636 -14.70 5.59 -2.56
C THR A 636 -14.26 5.67 -4.02
N LEU A 637 -15.21 5.79 -4.96
CA LEU A 637 -14.93 5.84 -6.39
C LEU A 637 -14.21 7.15 -6.76
N ALA A 638 -13.16 7.02 -7.58
CA ALA A 638 -12.36 8.17 -8.02
C ALA A 638 -13.16 9.10 -8.93
N ASP A 639 -13.97 8.53 -9.81
CA ASP A 639 -14.83 9.24 -10.75
C ASP A 639 -16.17 8.52 -10.89
N PRO A 640 -17.26 9.06 -10.33
CA PRO A 640 -18.59 8.44 -10.43
C PRO A 640 -19.13 8.33 -11.86
N THR A 641 -18.63 9.16 -12.80
CA THR A 641 -19.12 9.15 -14.20
C THR A 641 -18.73 7.89 -14.95
N VAL A 642 -17.67 7.19 -14.51
CA VAL A 642 -17.20 5.92 -15.08
C VAL A 642 -18.32 4.86 -15.06
N MET A 643 -19.10 4.80 -13.99
CA MET A 643 -20.20 3.81 -13.88
C MET A 643 -21.33 4.06 -14.87
N ASN A 644 -21.60 5.33 -15.19
CA ASN A 644 -22.59 5.69 -16.22
C ASN A 644 -22.11 5.28 -17.62
N LEU A 645 -20.82 5.41 -17.89
CA LEU A 645 -20.22 5.00 -19.18
C LEU A 645 -20.26 3.48 -19.35
N ILE A 646 -19.96 2.73 -18.30
CA ILE A 646 -20.02 1.26 -18.31
C ILE A 646 -21.47 0.79 -18.47
N GLY A 647 -22.42 1.38 -17.73
CA GLY A 647 -23.84 1.05 -17.82
C GLY A 647 -24.45 1.35 -19.20
N ALA A 648 -24.02 2.42 -19.87
CA ALA A 648 -24.47 2.75 -21.24
C ALA A 648 -23.94 1.75 -22.29
N GLY A 649 -22.71 1.25 -22.09
CA GLY A 649 -22.12 0.21 -22.95
C GLY A 649 -22.86 -1.13 -22.88
N LEU A 650 -23.43 -1.47 -21.72
CA LEU A 650 -24.23 -2.68 -21.52
C LEU A 650 -25.54 -2.69 -22.31
N GLN A 651 -26.13 -1.52 -22.52
CA GLN A 651 -27.39 -1.41 -23.29
C GLN A 651 -27.17 -1.56 -24.81
N SER A 652 -25.95 -1.30 -25.28
CA SER A 652 -25.59 -1.41 -26.69
C SER A 652 -25.05 -2.81 -27.10
N GLY A 653 -24.70 -3.66 -26.12
CA GLY A 653 -24.06 -4.97 -26.34
C GLY A 653 -24.95 -6.20 -26.10
N LYS A 654 -26.26 -6.05 -25.98
CA LYS A 654 -27.18 -7.20 -25.93
C LYS A 654 -27.42 -7.71 -27.35
N THR A 655 -26.59 -8.67 -27.79
CA THR A 655 -27.04 -9.64 -28.79
C THR A 655 -27.65 -10.82 -28.04
N GLU A 656 -28.93 -11.02 -28.29
CA GLU A 656 -29.62 -12.27 -27.96
C GLU A 656 -28.89 -13.45 -28.61
N ASP A 657 -28.45 -14.40 -27.76
CA ASP A 657 -28.52 -15.85 -28.01
C ASP A 657 -28.24 -16.61 -26.71
#